data_14320049e31f24cd99363be6811b5b85
#
_entry.id   14320049e31f24cd99363be6811b5b85
#
_cell.length_a   1.000
_cell.length_b   1.000
_cell.length_c   1.000
_cell.angle_alpha   90.00
_cell.angle_beta   90.00
_cell.angle_gamma   90.00
#
_symmetry.space_group_name_H-M   'P 1'
#
loop_
_entity.id
_entity.type
_entity.pdbx_description
1 polymer ?
#
loop_
_entity_poly.entity_id
_entity_poly.type
_entity_poly.pdbx_seq_one_letter_code
_entity_poly.pdbx_strand_id
1 'polypeptide(L)'
;MLASAAHPALARDLLVADQAQYKAAVKKAQPGDTIILADGEWRDFQIVFTGHGSAAKPITLTAQTKGKVTLTGQSNLRIGGQHLLISGLVFKNGASPTAEVISFRRDSKTLATDTRVTEVVIDGFSKADRRAEDIWVALYGTGNRVDHSHFEGKTNSGVTLAVIRRAGAPLDNRHRIDHNYFGPRPPLGSNGGETIRIGTSEESLSASNSIIERNIFDRTSGEVEIVSIKSGGNIIRENLVLEAQGAFVLRHGNGNLVERNIFLGKGVPDTGGVRVINRDQIVRGNYFEGLAGTSFKSALSVMNGVPNSVINRYHQVANARIEGNSLIDSARITLAAGADAERSASPTDSRFERNLIVGAKGQDPFRAEGEIGGIALAGNVEAKVAKPLLAAGVEQRDVTLKRAANGLLYPTDPALAAVGAPRDLKPVTRAEVGASWYRGDAPEAAFGSGSKRPLIAGASLAQAVADAKAGDTLTLATGTYDVAAPLTVRHRLIIAGAKDAKPVLRVASSLARIEGGGGLRLENLAIDASGASSEGALIAVAPGVAPNYSVAFDRVSVRGPGKGRLDGIAMAPGTFADDVTIQNSDFAEMGVVVAATSEQEPKGWYPMERLTITGSRFARVAMVADLLRKGTDESTFGPWFAMTGSSVAGSGAGGASLRISGAQHADIVQNNFAKSEGIVVIHSVGAPETRIASNAFAATPAPRIEELAWNGPPRGLISGNIVEARP
;
A
#
# COMPACT_ATOMS: atom_id res chain seq x y z
N MET A 1 -61.04 29.85 -20.09
CA MET A 1 -59.93 28.89 -20.10
C MET A 1 -59.69 28.44 -18.68
N LEU A 2 -60.11 27.22 -18.32
CA LEU A 2 -59.81 26.62 -17.00
C LEU A 2 -58.35 26.13 -17.05
N ALA A 3 -57.46 26.79 -16.29
CA ALA A 3 -56.13 26.29 -16.05
C ALA A 3 -56.23 25.00 -15.23
N SER A 4 -55.97 23.86 -15.85
CA SER A 4 -55.84 22.59 -15.17
C SER A 4 -54.64 22.69 -14.23
N ALA A 5 -54.90 22.77 -12.93
CA ALA A 5 -53.84 22.67 -11.91
C ALA A 5 -53.31 21.22 -11.97
N ALA A 6 -52.12 21.06 -12.54
CA ALA A 6 -51.39 19.80 -12.50
C ALA A 6 -51.13 19.45 -11.04
N HIS A 7 -51.84 18.48 -10.52
CA HIS A 7 -51.52 17.91 -9.19
C HIS A 7 -50.08 17.39 -9.24
N PRO A 8 -49.24 17.72 -8.27
CA PRO A 8 -47.90 17.13 -8.21
C PRO A 8 -48.06 15.60 -8.09
N ALA A 9 -47.51 14.87 -9.02
CA ALA A 9 -47.47 13.41 -8.97
C ALA A 9 -46.88 12.98 -7.62
N LEU A 10 -47.56 12.06 -6.94
CA LEU A 10 -47.05 11.45 -5.72
C LEU A 10 -45.81 10.64 -6.04
N ALA A 11 -44.80 10.73 -5.17
CA ALA A 11 -43.59 9.92 -5.25
C ALA A 11 -43.95 8.41 -5.22
N ARG A 12 -43.31 7.60 -6.05
CA ARG A 12 -43.62 6.18 -6.20
C ARG A 12 -42.42 5.34 -5.76
N ASP A 13 -42.73 4.24 -5.09
CA ASP A 13 -41.76 3.17 -4.83
C ASP A 13 -41.94 2.09 -5.90
N LEU A 14 -40.89 1.84 -6.67
CA LEU A 14 -40.87 0.94 -7.82
C LEU A 14 -39.96 -0.24 -7.51
N LEU A 15 -40.52 -1.32 -6.94
CA LEU A 15 -39.77 -2.56 -6.73
C LEU A 15 -39.55 -3.25 -8.08
N VAL A 16 -38.32 -3.61 -8.35
CA VAL A 16 -37.88 -4.28 -9.59
C VAL A 16 -37.11 -5.55 -9.23
N ALA A 17 -37.41 -6.66 -9.89
CA ALA A 17 -36.83 -7.96 -9.62
C ALA A 17 -35.79 -8.43 -10.66
N ASP A 18 -35.70 -7.73 -11.77
CA ASP A 18 -34.75 -8.05 -12.84
C ASP A 18 -34.28 -6.80 -13.62
N GLN A 19 -33.26 -6.98 -14.47
CA GLN A 19 -32.68 -5.91 -15.27
C GLN A 19 -33.65 -5.29 -16.29
N ALA A 20 -34.64 -6.03 -16.79
CA ALA A 20 -35.62 -5.51 -17.73
C ALA A 20 -36.63 -4.57 -17.03
N GLN A 21 -37.13 -4.98 -15.86
CA GLN A 21 -38.00 -4.16 -15.02
C GLN A 21 -37.27 -2.89 -14.57
N TYR A 22 -35.96 -3.00 -14.18
CA TYR A 22 -35.13 -1.85 -13.85
C TYR A 22 -35.07 -0.85 -15.02
N LYS A 23 -34.73 -1.33 -16.23
CA LYS A 23 -34.64 -0.46 -17.42
C LYS A 23 -35.96 0.25 -17.74
N ALA A 24 -37.08 -0.41 -17.51
CA ALA A 24 -38.41 0.18 -17.68
C ALA A 24 -38.72 1.22 -16.59
N ALA A 25 -38.34 0.95 -15.33
CA ALA A 25 -38.57 1.86 -14.21
C ALA A 25 -37.73 3.14 -14.32
N VAL A 26 -36.43 3.03 -14.56
CA VAL A 26 -35.53 4.21 -14.67
C VAL A 26 -35.94 5.15 -15.80
N LYS A 27 -36.45 4.61 -16.91
CA LYS A 27 -36.89 5.41 -18.07
C LYS A 27 -38.12 6.27 -17.76
N LYS A 28 -38.93 5.89 -16.73
CA LYS A 28 -40.16 6.56 -16.34
C LYS A 28 -40.05 7.32 -15.01
N ALA A 29 -38.88 7.27 -14.36
CA ALA A 29 -38.67 7.87 -13.06
C ALA A 29 -38.84 9.38 -13.09
N GLN A 30 -39.54 9.90 -12.09
CA GLN A 30 -39.83 11.32 -11.89
C GLN A 30 -39.21 11.79 -10.56
N PRO A 31 -39.00 13.10 -10.37
CA PRO A 31 -38.50 13.63 -9.12
C PRO A 31 -39.29 13.14 -7.90
N GLY A 32 -38.58 12.50 -6.96
CA GLY A 32 -39.13 11.88 -5.75
C GLY A 32 -39.39 10.36 -5.85
N ASP A 33 -39.33 9.77 -7.04
CA ASP A 33 -39.50 8.31 -7.18
C ASP A 33 -38.29 7.55 -6.61
N THR A 34 -38.58 6.35 -6.05
CA THR A 34 -37.57 5.41 -5.58
C THR A 34 -37.64 4.13 -6.43
N ILE A 35 -36.54 3.79 -7.06
CA ILE A 35 -36.35 2.48 -7.72
C ILE A 35 -35.68 1.56 -6.71
N ILE A 36 -36.35 0.46 -6.38
CA ILE A 36 -35.93 -0.49 -5.35
C ILE A 36 -35.52 -1.79 -6.03
N LEU A 37 -34.25 -2.16 -5.93
CA LEU A 37 -33.79 -3.47 -6.39
C LEU A 37 -34.20 -4.54 -5.38
N ALA A 38 -34.87 -5.61 -5.83
CA ALA A 38 -35.23 -6.73 -4.99
C ALA A 38 -34.00 -7.45 -4.43
N ASP A 39 -34.10 -7.96 -3.22
CA ASP A 39 -33.04 -8.71 -2.55
C ASP A 39 -32.55 -9.89 -3.40
N GLY A 40 -31.25 -10.12 -3.43
CA GLY A 40 -30.62 -11.22 -4.16
C GLY A 40 -29.34 -10.83 -4.91
N GLU A 41 -28.89 -11.77 -5.71
CA GLU A 41 -27.71 -11.58 -6.58
C GLU A 41 -28.12 -10.97 -7.92
N TRP A 42 -27.46 -9.88 -8.28
CA TRP A 42 -27.60 -9.19 -9.57
C TRP A 42 -26.30 -9.36 -10.35
N ARG A 43 -26.23 -10.45 -11.12
CA ARG A 43 -25.04 -10.84 -11.84
C ARG A 43 -24.93 -10.13 -13.19
N ASP A 44 -23.70 -9.73 -13.55
CA ASP A 44 -23.36 -9.09 -14.83
C ASP A 44 -24.27 -7.89 -15.16
N PHE A 45 -24.56 -7.09 -14.13
CA PHE A 45 -25.48 -5.97 -14.24
C PHE A 45 -24.75 -4.63 -14.40
N GLN A 46 -24.73 -4.11 -15.64
CA GLN A 46 -24.25 -2.78 -15.93
C GLN A 46 -25.36 -1.74 -15.75
N ILE A 47 -25.44 -1.20 -14.55
CA ILE A 47 -26.45 -0.22 -14.18
C ILE A 47 -26.19 1.12 -14.86
N VAL A 48 -27.20 1.68 -15.53
CA VAL A 48 -27.21 3.08 -16.00
C VAL A 48 -28.34 3.80 -15.28
N PHE A 49 -27.99 4.64 -14.31
CA PHE A 49 -28.95 5.40 -13.52
C PHE A 49 -28.91 6.88 -13.89
N THR A 50 -29.93 7.36 -14.57
CA THR A 50 -30.02 8.74 -15.07
C THR A 50 -31.36 9.36 -14.72
N GLY A 51 -31.34 10.67 -14.48
CA GLY A 51 -32.55 11.42 -14.19
C GLY A 51 -32.27 12.85 -13.74
N HIS A 52 -33.32 13.63 -13.58
CA HIS A 52 -33.25 14.99 -13.08
C HIS A 52 -34.21 15.12 -11.90
N GLY A 53 -33.70 14.87 -10.69
CA GLY A 53 -34.40 15.17 -9.45
C GLY A 53 -34.29 16.64 -9.06
N SER A 54 -34.64 16.93 -7.83
CA SER A 54 -34.37 18.21 -7.17
C SER A 54 -33.84 17.99 -5.76
N ALA A 55 -33.28 19.00 -5.12
CA ALA A 55 -32.80 18.89 -3.76
C ALA A 55 -33.85 18.39 -2.77
N ALA A 56 -35.12 18.82 -2.96
CA ALA A 56 -36.25 18.38 -2.13
C ALA A 56 -36.86 17.03 -2.55
N LYS A 57 -36.66 16.62 -3.82
CA LYS A 57 -37.22 15.41 -4.41
C LYS A 57 -36.17 14.71 -5.28
N PRO A 58 -35.14 14.11 -4.70
CA PRO A 58 -34.17 13.34 -5.48
C PRO A 58 -34.86 12.11 -6.11
N ILE A 59 -34.30 11.60 -7.21
CA ILE A 59 -34.65 10.28 -7.70
C ILE A 59 -33.72 9.30 -7.02
N THR A 60 -34.27 8.24 -6.41
CA THR A 60 -33.51 7.30 -5.58
C THR A 60 -33.38 5.94 -6.25
N LEU A 61 -32.19 5.35 -6.18
CA LEU A 61 -31.91 3.94 -6.45
C LEU A 61 -31.44 3.29 -5.16
N THR A 62 -32.13 2.27 -4.68
CA THR A 62 -31.77 1.62 -3.43
C THR A 62 -32.00 0.11 -3.47
N ALA A 63 -31.42 -0.61 -2.51
CA ALA A 63 -31.76 -2.00 -2.23
C ALA A 63 -33.09 -2.10 -1.49
N GLN A 64 -33.86 -3.18 -1.70
CA GLN A 64 -35.02 -3.51 -0.93
C GLN A 64 -34.67 -3.66 0.56
N THR A 65 -33.63 -4.41 0.84
CA THR A 65 -32.99 -4.49 2.16
C THR A 65 -31.52 -4.12 2.01
N LYS A 66 -31.05 -3.12 2.75
CA LYS A 66 -29.63 -2.70 2.71
C LYS A 66 -28.71 -3.90 2.94
N GLY A 67 -27.74 -4.08 2.04
CA GLY A 67 -26.79 -5.18 2.09
C GLY A 67 -27.28 -6.53 1.56
N LYS A 68 -28.50 -6.64 1.11
CA LYS A 68 -29.06 -7.87 0.51
C LYS A 68 -29.11 -7.85 -1.02
N VAL A 69 -28.77 -6.74 -1.64
CA VAL A 69 -28.58 -6.63 -3.09
C VAL A 69 -27.09 -6.69 -3.40
N THR A 70 -26.65 -7.80 -3.97
CA THR A 70 -25.22 -8.02 -4.31
C THR A 70 -25.04 -8.00 -5.82
N LEU A 71 -24.22 -7.08 -6.29
CA LEU A 71 -23.79 -6.93 -7.68
C LEU A 71 -22.54 -7.77 -7.87
N THR A 72 -22.62 -8.82 -8.68
CA THR A 72 -21.56 -9.81 -8.90
C THR A 72 -21.12 -9.88 -10.37
N GLY A 73 -20.08 -10.66 -10.65
CA GLY A 73 -19.61 -10.85 -12.03
C GLY A 73 -19.11 -9.54 -12.64
N GLN A 74 -19.50 -9.25 -13.88
CA GLN A 74 -19.13 -8.06 -14.62
C GLN A 74 -20.16 -6.93 -14.43
N SER A 75 -20.18 -6.36 -13.22
CA SER A 75 -21.15 -5.31 -12.84
C SER A 75 -20.51 -3.96 -12.67
N ASN A 76 -21.24 -2.88 -12.94
CA ASN A 76 -20.85 -1.50 -12.67
C ASN A 76 -22.09 -0.59 -12.51
N LEU A 77 -21.84 0.67 -12.10
CA LEU A 77 -22.87 1.71 -11.98
C LEU A 77 -22.40 3.00 -12.66
N ARG A 78 -23.14 3.45 -13.66
CA ARG A 78 -22.94 4.76 -14.32
C ARG A 78 -24.08 5.70 -13.99
N ILE A 79 -23.77 6.87 -13.48
CA ILE A 79 -24.72 7.85 -12.96
C ILE A 79 -24.66 9.10 -13.81
N GLY A 80 -25.79 9.64 -14.25
CA GLY A 80 -25.80 10.89 -15.00
C GLY A 80 -27.07 11.69 -14.78
N GLY A 81 -26.91 13.00 -14.66
CA GLY A 81 -28.02 13.91 -14.37
C GLY A 81 -27.86 14.66 -13.07
N GLN A 82 -28.94 14.92 -12.35
CA GLN A 82 -28.91 15.85 -11.24
C GLN A 82 -29.78 15.36 -10.06
N HIS A 83 -29.31 15.62 -8.84
CA HIS A 83 -30.01 15.29 -7.59
C HIS A 83 -30.48 13.82 -7.56
N LEU A 84 -29.53 12.91 -7.74
CA LEU A 84 -29.77 11.47 -7.63
C LEU A 84 -29.25 10.96 -6.28
N LEU A 85 -29.92 9.95 -5.73
CA LEU A 85 -29.49 9.29 -4.49
C LEU A 85 -29.34 7.79 -4.74
N ILE A 86 -28.19 7.22 -4.39
CA ILE A 86 -27.92 5.79 -4.50
C ILE A 86 -27.51 5.25 -3.13
N SER A 87 -28.12 4.12 -2.70
CA SER A 87 -27.82 3.54 -1.39
C SER A 87 -28.02 2.02 -1.30
N GLY A 88 -27.37 1.40 -0.29
CA GLY A 88 -27.65 0.04 0.15
C GLY A 88 -27.11 -1.11 -0.73
N LEU A 89 -26.32 -0.82 -1.76
CA LEU A 89 -25.82 -1.80 -2.73
C LEU A 89 -24.45 -2.37 -2.31
N VAL A 90 -24.19 -3.64 -2.66
CA VAL A 90 -22.91 -4.32 -2.44
C VAL A 90 -22.32 -4.78 -3.76
N PHE A 91 -21.09 -4.40 -4.07
CA PHE A 91 -20.28 -4.94 -5.16
C PHE A 91 -19.30 -5.94 -4.56
N LYS A 92 -19.43 -7.21 -4.89
CA LYS A 92 -18.60 -8.31 -4.39
C LYS A 92 -18.55 -9.47 -5.38
N ASN A 93 -17.52 -10.30 -5.33
CA ASN A 93 -17.38 -11.48 -6.18
C ASN A 93 -17.43 -11.16 -7.68
N GLY A 94 -16.66 -10.16 -8.11
CA GLY A 94 -16.62 -9.76 -9.50
C GLY A 94 -15.61 -8.64 -9.76
N ALA A 95 -15.72 -8.02 -10.93
CA ALA A 95 -14.93 -6.86 -11.34
C ALA A 95 -15.72 -6.03 -12.36
N SER A 96 -15.43 -4.74 -12.45
CA SER A 96 -16.03 -3.92 -13.50
C SER A 96 -15.57 -4.33 -14.90
N PRO A 97 -16.48 -4.46 -15.89
CA PRO A 97 -16.10 -4.65 -17.28
C PRO A 97 -15.53 -3.38 -17.93
N THR A 98 -15.57 -2.24 -17.21
CA THR A 98 -15.09 -0.95 -17.68
C THR A 98 -13.92 -0.45 -16.82
N ALA A 99 -13.46 0.76 -17.07
CA ALA A 99 -12.41 1.41 -16.27
C ALA A 99 -12.91 1.91 -14.90
N GLU A 100 -14.19 1.82 -14.59
CA GLU A 100 -14.78 2.37 -13.36
C GLU A 100 -15.86 1.42 -12.82
N VAL A 101 -15.91 1.23 -11.50
CA VAL A 101 -16.99 0.45 -10.85
C VAL A 101 -18.21 1.34 -10.65
N ILE A 102 -18.03 2.49 -10.00
CA ILE A 102 -19.07 3.53 -9.86
C ILE A 102 -18.56 4.79 -10.54
N SER A 103 -19.28 5.25 -11.55
CA SER A 103 -18.93 6.41 -12.34
C SER A 103 -20.00 7.50 -12.24
N PHE A 104 -19.61 8.70 -11.79
CA PHE A 104 -20.49 9.86 -11.72
C PHE A 104 -20.62 10.56 -13.09
N ARG A 105 -20.67 9.71 -14.12
CA ARG A 105 -21.06 10.07 -15.48
C ARG A 105 -21.73 8.88 -16.18
N ARG A 106 -22.73 9.13 -16.99
CA ARG A 106 -23.24 8.14 -17.93
C ARG A 106 -22.25 7.95 -19.10
N ASP A 107 -21.81 9.08 -19.63
CA ASP A 107 -20.86 9.22 -20.74
C ASP A 107 -20.13 10.58 -20.63
N SER A 108 -19.32 10.95 -21.63
CA SER A 108 -18.54 12.19 -21.62
C SER A 108 -19.40 13.48 -21.64
N LYS A 109 -20.66 13.39 -22.01
CA LYS A 109 -21.59 14.54 -22.13
C LYS A 109 -22.57 14.63 -20.96
N THR A 110 -22.83 13.52 -20.26
CA THR A 110 -23.84 13.45 -19.20
C THR A 110 -23.15 13.11 -17.88
N LEU A 111 -22.72 14.14 -17.18
CA LEU A 111 -22.09 14.05 -15.86
C LEU A 111 -23.16 14.05 -14.77
N ALA A 112 -22.83 13.57 -13.58
CA ALA A 112 -23.66 13.71 -12.40
C ALA A 112 -23.34 15.04 -11.67
N THR A 113 -24.39 15.70 -11.18
CA THR A 113 -24.29 16.94 -10.40
C THR A 113 -25.19 16.83 -9.17
N ASP A 114 -24.73 17.35 -8.03
CA ASP A 114 -25.47 17.35 -6.75
C ASP A 114 -26.06 15.97 -6.40
N THR A 115 -25.29 14.94 -6.70
CA THR A 115 -25.69 13.53 -6.58
C THR A 115 -24.95 12.88 -5.42
N ARG A 116 -25.65 12.01 -4.67
CA ARG A 116 -25.12 11.35 -3.48
C ARG A 116 -25.10 9.83 -3.65
N VAL A 117 -23.95 9.24 -3.37
CA VAL A 117 -23.79 7.79 -3.15
C VAL A 117 -23.47 7.59 -1.67
N THR A 118 -24.31 6.83 -0.99
CA THR A 118 -24.19 6.62 0.47
C THR A 118 -24.49 5.17 0.84
N GLU A 119 -23.85 4.67 1.90
CA GLU A 119 -24.05 3.31 2.37
C GLU A 119 -23.91 2.24 1.26
N VAL A 120 -22.92 2.42 0.38
CA VAL A 120 -22.55 1.45 -0.67
C VAL A 120 -21.28 0.73 -0.26
N VAL A 121 -21.18 -0.55 -0.61
CA VAL A 121 -20.03 -1.39 -0.31
C VAL A 121 -19.36 -1.83 -1.61
N ILE A 122 -18.03 -1.71 -1.67
CA ILE A 122 -17.19 -2.37 -2.67
C ILE A 122 -16.14 -3.17 -1.90
N ASP A 123 -16.24 -4.49 -1.94
CA ASP A 123 -15.38 -5.41 -1.18
C ASP A 123 -14.77 -6.44 -2.12
N GLY A 124 -13.45 -6.41 -2.27
CA GLY A 124 -12.69 -7.32 -3.11
C GLY A 124 -13.09 -7.34 -4.60
N PHE A 125 -13.85 -6.35 -5.06
CA PHE A 125 -14.38 -6.27 -6.42
C PHE A 125 -13.30 -5.80 -7.40
N SER A 126 -12.27 -6.63 -7.60
CA SER A 126 -11.02 -6.32 -8.31
C SER A 126 -10.85 -7.15 -9.56
N LYS A 127 -10.20 -6.58 -10.57
CA LYS A 127 -9.76 -7.32 -11.76
C LYS A 127 -8.76 -8.40 -11.37
N ALA A 128 -8.82 -9.56 -12.03
CA ALA A 128 -7.93 -10.68 -11.76
C ALA A 128 -6.46 -10.37 -12.12
N ASP A 129 -6.21 -9.59 -13.18
CA ASP A 129 -4.87 -9.10 -13.48
C ASP A 129 -4.56 -7.89 -12.60
N ARG A 130 -3.56 -8.03 -11.73
CA ARG A 130 -3.07 -6.98 -10.83
C ARG A 130 -2.68 -5.69 -11.58
N ARG A 131 -2.19 -5.79 -12.80
CA ARG A 131 -1.75 -4.65 -13.63
C ARG A 131 -2.89 -4.00 -14.39
N ALA A 132 -4.05 -4.65 -14.48
CA ALA A 132 -5.23 -4.08 -15.13
C ALA A 132 -5.83 -2.96 -14.27
N GLU A 133 -5.82 -1.75 -14.81
CA GLU A 133 -6.29 -0.56 -14.10
C GLU A 133 -7.81 -0.46 -14.08
N ASP A 134 -8.37 -0.07 -12.93
CA ASP A 134 -9.70 0.51 -12.79
C ASP A 134 -9.79 1.45 -11.59
N ILE A 135 -10.80 2.29 -11.58
CA ILE A 135 -11.15 3.17 -10.46
C ILE A 135 -12.44 2.64 -9.84
N TRP A 136 -12.45 2.45 -8.50
CA TRP A 136 -13.68 1.99 -7.88
C TRP A 136 -14.77 3.06 -7.84
N VAL A 137 -14.42 4.30 -7.49
CA VAL A 137 -15.37 5.42 -7.53
C VAL A 137 -14.75 6.60 -8.27
N ALA A 138 -15.31 6.95 -9.41
CA ALA A 138 -14.87 8.08 -10.23
C ALA A 138 -15.87 9.24 -10.17
N LEU A 139 -15.50 10.31 -9.48
CA LEU A 139 -16.29 11.53 -9.34
C LEU A 139 -16.04 12.47 -10.50
N TYR A 140 -17.07 12.75 -11.26
CA TYR A 140 -17.13 13.75 -12.32
C TYR A 140 -18.13 14.84 -11.95
N GLY A 141 -18.14 15.96 -12.69
CA GLY A 141 -19.11 17.05 -12.48
C GLY A 141 -18.84 17.87 -11.21
N THR A 142 -19.92 18.31 -10.54
CA THR A 142 -19.84 19.22 -9.39
C THR A 142 -20.82 18.84 -8.28
N GLY A 143 -20.52 19.21 -7.04
CA GLY A 143 -21.44 19.09 -5.91
C GLY A 143 -21.74 17.67 -5.45
N ASN A 144 -21.05 16.65 -5.96
CA ASN A 144 -21.37 15.26 -5.63
C ASN A 144 -20.79 14.86 -4.26
N ARG A 145 -21.45 13.92 -3.62
CA ARG A 145 -21.04 13.41 -2.30
C ARG A 145 -20.97 11.88 -2.30
N VAL A 146 -19.91 11.35 -1.66
CA VAL A 146 -19.74 9.95 -1.33
C VAL A 146 -19.54 9.85 0.17
N ASP A 147 -20.48 9.20 0.85
CA ASP A 147 -20.44 9.12 2.31
C ASP A 147 -20.95 7.80 2.87
N HIS A 148 -20.59 7.49 4.11
CA HIS A 148 -21.01 6.29 4.84
C HIS A 148 -20.83 5.00 4.02
N SER A 149 -19.91 4.98 3.09
CA SER A 149 -19.64 3.86 2.19
C SER A 149 -18.36 3.10 2.63
N HIS A 150 -18.29 1.81 2.24
CA HIS A 150 -17.26 0.90 2.69
C HIS A 150 -16.48 0.38 1.49
N PHE A 151 -15.17 0.57 1.48
CA PHE A 151 -14.26 0.20 0.39
C PHE A 151 -13.07 -0.56 0.95
N GLU A 152 -12.90 -1.84 0.62
CA GLU A 152 -11.76 -2.63 1.07
C GLU A 152 -11.37 -3.73 0.09
N GLY A 153 -10.13 -4.23 0.20
CA GLY A 153 -9.68 -5.40 -0.56
C GLY A 153 -9.40 -5.14 -2.05
N LYS A 154 -9.08 -3.90 -2.46
CA LYS A 154 -8.65 -3.64 -3.84
C LYS A 154 -7.23 -4.16 -4.05
N THR A 155 -7.05 -5.09 -5.01
CA THR A 155 -5.78 -5.74 -5.29
C THR A 155 -5.15 -5.37 -6.63
N ASN A 156 -5.93 -4.82 -7.56
CA ASN A 156 -5.44 -4.39 -8.86
C ASN A 156 -5.08 -2.89 -8.90
N SER A 157 -4.37 -2.48 -9.94
CA SER A 157 -3.97 -1.10 -10.22
C SER A 157 -5.17 -0.15 -10.33
N GLY A 158 -4.92 1.12 -10.09
CA GLY A 158 -5.89 2.22 -10.15
C GLY A 158 -6.40 2.64 -8.78
N VAL A 159 -6.82 3.88 -8.70
CA VAL A 159 -7.24 4.56 -7.47
C VAL A 159 -8.53 3.98 -6.90
N THR A 160 -8.66 3.93 -5.57
CA THR A 160 -9.94 3.52 -4.97
C THR A 160 -11.02 4.58 -5.22
N LEU A 161 -10.75 5.86 -4.95
CA LEU A 161 -11.68 6.96 -5.24
C LEU A 161 -10.94 8.12 -5.92
N ALA A 162 -11.38 8.54 -7.09
CA ALA A 162 -10.76 9.64 -7.83
C ALA A 162 -11.76 10.75 -8.18
N VAL A 163 -11.32 12.01 -8.03
CA VAL A 163 -11.97 13.16 -8.65
C VAL A 163 -11.32 13.41 -10.01
N ILE A 164 -12.10 13.25 -11.04
CA ILE A 164 -11.62 13.34 -12.43
C ILE A 164 -11.76 14.77 -12.93
N ARG A 165 -10.65 15.41 -13.24
CA ARG A 165 -10.53 16.77 -13.71
C ARG A 165 -9.85 16.78 -15.07
N ARG A 166 -10.49 17.37 -16.07
CA ARG A 166 -10.00 17.42 -17.45
C ARG A 166 -10.33 18.76 -18.08
N ALA A 167 -9.54 19.19 -19.04
CA ALA A 167 -9.82 20.37 -19.83
C ALA A 167 -11.23 20.31 -20.45
N GLY A 168 -11.96 21.40 -20.36
CA GLY A 168 -13.33 21.51 -20.86
C GLY A 168 -14.42 20.91 -19.95
N ALA A 169 -14.05 20.30 -18.83
CA ALA A 169 -14.98 19.87 -17.78
C ALA A 169 -15.01 20.89 -16.61
N PRO A 170 -16.04 20.86 -15.73
CA PRO A 170 -16.04 21.68 -14.53
C PRO A 170 -14.82 21.39 -13.65
N LEU A 171 -14.05 22.42 -13.30
CA LEU A 171 -12.84 22.30 -12.47
C LEU A 171 -13.08 22.68 -11.00
N ASP A 172 -14.06 23.55 -10.72
CA ASP A 172 -14.55 23.84 -9.37
C ASP A 172 -15.53 22.77 -8.94
N ASN A 173 -15.00 21.63 -8.50
CA ASN A 173 -15.79 20.40 -8.31
C ASN A 173 -16.65 20.40 -7.04
N ARG A 174 -16.16 20.96 -5.93
CA ARG A 174 -16.88 21.04 -4.63
C ARG A 174 -17.46 19.69 -4.19
N HIS A 175 -16.76 18.60 -4.45
CA HIS A 175 -17.18 17.29 -3.99
C HIS A 175 -16.96 17.14 -2.49
N ARG A 176 -17.75 16.28 -1.87
CA ARG A 176 -17.59 15.91 -0.46
C ARG A 176 -17.41 14.40 -0.33
N ILE A 177 -16.34 13.98 0.33
CA ILE A 177 -15.97 12.58 0.57
C ILE A 177 -15.85 12.44 2.09
N ASP A 178 -16.90 11.93 2.73
CA ASP A 178 -16.97 11.99 4.19
C ASP A 178 -17.59 10.75 4.82
N HIS A 179 -17.20 10.45 6.07
CA HIS A 179 -17.70 9.32 6.85
C HIS A 179 -17.58 7.96 6.13
N ASN A 180 -16.61 7.79 5.23
CA ASN A 180 -16.35 6.52 4.59
C ASN A 180 -15.32 5.70 5.38
N TYR A 181 -15.44 4.39 5.26
CA TYR A 181 -14.41 3.47 5.70
C TYR A 181 -13.62 2.98 4.47
N PHE A 182 -12.37 3.35 4.41
CA PHE A 182 -11.39 2.79 3.48
C PHE A 182 -10.62 1.73 4.27
N GLY A 183 -10.93 0.47 4.02
CA GLY A 183 -10.34 -0.68 4.69
C GLY A 183 -9.05 -1.15 4.04
N PRO A 184 -8.54 -2.30 4.46
CA PRO A 184 -7.23 -2.78 4.05
C PRO A 184 -7.07 -2.85 2.53
N ARG A 185 -5.97 -2.25 2.07
CA ARG A 185 -5.46 -2.37 0.71
C ARG A 185 -3.98 -2.70 0.79
N PRO A 186 -3.55 -3.89 0.35
CA PRO A 186 -2.14 -4.27 0.41
C PRO A 186 -1.30 -3.47 -0.59
N PRO A 187 0.04 -3.44 -0.43
CA PRO A 187 0.94 -2.82 -1.39
C PRO A 187 0.72 -3.33 -2.81
N LEU A 188 0.65 -2.41 -3.76
CA LEU A 188 0.45 -2.73 -5.17
C LEU A 188 1.73 -3.25 -5.83
N GLY A 189 2.89 -2.82 -5.35
CA GLY A 189 4.17 -3.10 -5.99
C GLY A 189 4.40 -2.27 -7.25
N SER A 190 3.77 -1.10 -7.33
CA SER A 190 3.94 -0.09 -8.37
C SER A 190 3.23 1.19 -7.97
N ASN A 191 3.32 2.24 -8.81
CA ASN A 191 2.50 3.44 -8.73
C ASN A 191 1.03 3.13 -9.17
N GLY A 192 0.07 3.94 -8.77
CA GLY A 192 -1.36 3.81 -9.10
C GLY A 192 -2.16 3.06 -8.02
N GLY A 193 -1.63 3.00 -6.80
CA GLY A 193 -2.26 2.39 -5.63
C GLY A 193 -2.93 3.37 -4.67
N GLU A 194 -3.11 4.63 -5.03
CA GLU A 194 -3.69 5.65 -4.16
C GLU A 194 -5.08 5.26 -3.66
N THR A 195 -5.39 5.64 -2.42
CA THR A 195 -6.76 5.48 -1.91
C THR A 195 -7.66 6.59 -2.42
N ILE A 196 -7.23 7.85 -2.31
CA ILE A 196 -7.95 8.99 -2.89
C ILE A 196 -7.01 9.81 -3.75
N ARG A 197 -7.46 10.19 -4.96
CA ARG A 197 -6.75 11.14 -5.82
C ARG A 197 -7.69 12.25 -6.29
N ILE A 198 -7.30 13.51 -6.08
CA ILE A 198 -8.06 14.66 -6.57
C ILE A 198 -7.30 15.29 -7.75
N GLY A 199 -7.75 14.98 -8.96
CA GLY A 199 -7.21 15.50 -10.20
C GLY A 199 -5.99 14.74 -10.73
N THR A 200 -5.40 15.35 -11.75
CA THR A 200 -4.15 14.97 -12.41
C THR A 200 -3.26 16.21 -12.54
N SER A 201 -2.06 16.06 -13.09
CA SER A 201 -1.13 17.20 -13.18
C SER A 201 -1.62 18.32 -14.10
N GLU A 202 -2.33 17.99 -15.18
CA GLU A 202 -2.66 18.93 -16.26
C GLU A 202 -3.49 20.13 -15.79
N GLU A 203 -4.45 19.88 -14.85
CA GLU A 203 -5.36 20.91 -14.33
C GLU A 203 -5.03 21.29 -12.87
N SER A 204 -3.84 20.97 -12.41
CA SER A 204 -3.48 21.07 -11.00
C SER A 204 -3.36 22.49 -10.46
N LEU A 205 -3.15 23.49 -11.31
CA LEU A 205 -3.09 24.90 -10.90
C LEU A 205 -4.47 25.54 -10.69
N SER A 206 -5.54 24.82 -11.02
CA SER A 206 -6.91 25.25 -10.75
C SER A 206 -7.45 24.63 -9.44
N ALA A 207 -8.43 25.32 -8.82
CA ALA A 207 -9.02 24.85 -7.57
C ALA A 207 -10.13 23.81 -7.81
N SER A 208 -10.10 22.71 -7.05
CA SER A 208 -11.20 21.74 -6.95
C SER A 208 -12.19 22.08 -5.84
N ASN A 209 -11.71 22.71 -4.77
CA ASN A 209 -12.51 23.07 -3.58
C ASN A 209 -13.27 21.87 -2.97
N SER A 210 -12.71 20.67 -3.10
CA SER A 210 -13.31 19.44 -2.58
C SER A 210 -12.93 19.23 -1.12
N ILE A 211 -13.77 18.50 -0.37
CA ILE A 211 -13.61 18.23 1.06
C ILE A 211 -13.47 16.73 1.28
N ILE A 212 -12.41 16.34 2.00
CA ILE A 212 -12.18 14.96 2.47
C ILE A 212 -12.20 15.02 4.00
N GLU A 213 -13.28 14.54 4.63
CA GLU A 213 -13.40 14.70 6.09
C GLU A 213 -14.03 13.50 6.79
N ARG A 214 -13.63 13.27 8.04
CA ARG A 214 -14.21 12.26 8.92
C ARG A 214 -14.25 10.86 8.32
N ASN A 215 -13.26 10.51 7.49
CA ASN A 215 -13.09 9.16 6.99
C ASN A 215 -12.12 8.38 7.90
N ILE A 216 -12.21 7.06 7.88
CA ILE A 216 -11.18 6.17 8.40
C ILE A 216 -10.41 5.58 7.22
N PHE A 217 -9.07 5.67 7.28
CA PHE A 217 -8.11 4.99 6.40
C PHE A 217 -7.41 3.92 7.23
N ASP A 218 -7.85 2.67 7.11
CA ASP A 218 -7.35 1.54 7.90
C ASP A 218 -6.47 0.65 7.02
N ARG A 219 -5.14 0.68 7.24
CA ARG A 219 -4.16 -0.10 6.48
C ARG A 219 -4.31 0.05 4.96
N THR A 220 -4.57 1.24 4.51
CA THR A 220 -4.68 1.58 3.09
C THR A 220 -3.27 1.79 2.51
N SER A 221 -2.57 0.68 2.26
CA SER A 221 -1.13 0.64 1.94
C SER A 221 -0.84 0.40 0.45
N GLY A 222 -1.73 0.79 -0.44
CA GLY A 222 -1.59 0.52 -1.88
C GLY A 222 -0.34 1.13 -2.52
N GLU A 223 0.01 2.36 -2.13
CA GLU A 223 1.25 3.05 -2.51
C GLU A 223 1.60 4.16 -1.50
N VAL A 224 2.71 4.87 -1.74
CA VAL A 224 3.23 5.93 -0.84
C VAL A 224 2.33 7.17 -0.75
N GLU A 225 1.36 7.36 -1.63
CA GLU A 225 0.39 8.45 -1.61
C GLU A 225 -1.00 7.92 -1.23
N ILE A 226 -1.32 7.84 0.08
CA ILE A 226 -2.65 7.42 0.55
C ILE A 226 -3.71 8.36 -0.02
N VAL A 227 -3.48 9.68 0.12
CA VAL A 227 -4.28 10.75 -0.48
C VAL A 227 -3.37 11.61 -1.33
N SER A 228 -3.60 11.62 -2.63
CA SER A 228 -2.83 12.39 -3.61
C SER A 228 -3.63 13.58 -4.10
N ILE A 229 -3.25 14.78 -3.65
CA ILE A 229 -3.90 16.03 -4.04
C ILE A 229 -3.17 16.64 -5.22
N LYS A 230 -3.85 16.74 -6.36
CA LYS A 230 -3.33 17.33 -7.60
C LYS A 230 -4.26 18.47 -8.07
N SER A 231 -4.62 19.36 -7.15
CA SER A 231 -5.45 20.55 -7.38
C SER A 231 -5.39 21.48 -6.17
N GLY A 232 -5.83 22.72 -6.32
CA GLY A 232 -5.87 23.71 -5.25
C GLY A 232 -7.18 23.74 -4.45
N GLY A 233 -7.15 24.45 -3.32
CA GLY A 233 -8.31 24.84 -2.53
C GLY A 233 -9.02 23.72 -1.76
N ASN A 234 -8.42 22.53 -1.66
CA ASN A 234 -9.07 21.40 -0.97
C ASN A 234 -8.90 21.46 0.54
N ILE A 235 -9.85 20.85 1.26
CA ILE A 235 -9.84 20.70 2.72
C ILE A 235 -9.78 19.22 3.07
N ILE A 236 -8.76 18.82 3.82
CA ILE A 236 -8.58 17.45 4.31
C ILE A 236 -8.55 17.51 5.83
N ARG A 237 -9.65 17.09 6.49
CA ARG A 237 -9.78 17.31 7.93
C ARG A 237 -10.48 16.21 8.70
N GLU A 238 -10.15 16.13 9.98
CA GLU A 238 -10.83 15.26 10.94
C GLU A 238 -10.87 13.79 10.51
N ASN A 239 -9.92 13.35 9.67
CA ASN A 239 -9.79 11.96 9.26
C ASN A 239 -8.94 11.19 10.28
N LEU A 240 -9.18 9.88 10.38
CA LEU A 240 -8.38 8.95 11.17
C LEU A 240 -7.62 8.00 10.23
N VAL A 241 -6.30 7.96 10.36
CA VAL A 241 -5.41 7.08 9.59
C VAL A 241 -4.79 6.07 10.54
N LEU A 242 -5.03 4.78 10.29
CA LEU A 242 -4.62 3.67 11.14
C LEU A 242 -3.66 2.75 10.39
N GLU A 243 -2.40 2.64 10.87
CA GLU A 243 -1.41 1.69 10.37
C GLU A 243 -1.28 1.67 8.83
N ALA A 244 -1.62 2.75 8.17
CA ALA A 244 -1.56 2.88 6.72
C ALA A 244 -0.17 3.36 6.29
N GLN A 245 0.47 2.60 5.41
CA GLN A 245 1.76 2.96 4.83
C GLN A 245 1.55 4.07 3.79
N GLY A 246 2.49 5.02 3.72
CA GLY A 246 2.38 6.21 2.86
C GLY A 246 1.94 7.46 3.61
N ALA A 247 1.55 8.49 2.89
CA ALA A 247 1.25 9.82 3.43
C ALA A 247 0.08 10.50 2.70
N PHE A 248 -0.48 11.55 3.30
CA PHE A 248 -1.29 12.54 2.59
C PHE A 248 -0.34 13.50 1.87
N VAL A 249 -0.46 13.57 0.55
CA VAL A 249 0.51 14.26 -0.30
C VAL A 249 -0.15 15.43 -1.03
N LEU A 250 0.30 16.64 -0.75
CA LEU A 250 -0.10 17.86 -1.46
C LEU A 250 0.74 17.96 -2.74
N ARG A 251 0.51 16.98 -3.66
CA ARG A 251 1.40 16.67 -4.79
C ARG A 251 1.50 17.80 -5.81
N HIS A 252 0.37 18.43 -6.13
CA HIS A 252 0.26 19.59 -7.00
C HIS A 252 -0.89 20.50 -6.55
N GLY A 253 -0.86 21.76 -6.97
CA GLY A 253 -1.88 22.74 -6.63
C GLY A 253 -1.60 23.47 -5.32
N ASN A 254 -2.18 24.64 -5.16
CA ASN A 254 -1.89 25.59 -4.10
C ASN A 254 -3.06 25.74 -3.11
N GLY A 255 -2.79 26.24 -1.93
CA GLY A 255 -3.83 26.69 -0.98
C GLY A 255 -4.69 25.56 -0.42
N ASN A 256 -4.12 24.37 -0.19
CA ASN A 256 -4.84 23.29 0.46
C ASN A 256 -4.69 23.36 1.97
N LEU A 257 -5.72 22.91 2.69
CA LEU A 257 -5.77 22.88 4.16
C LEU A 257 -5.81 21.42 4.64
N VAL A 258 -4.82 21.01 5.45
CA VAL A 258 -4.78 19.73 6.16
C VAL A 258 -4.86 20.01 7.66
N GLU A 259 -6.01 19.75 8.27
CA GLU A 259 -6.21 20.12 9.67
C GLU A 259 -6.90 19.04 10.50
N ARG A 260 -6.53 18.97 11.77
CA ARG A 260 -7.21 18.14 12.78
C ARG A 260 -7.32 16.65 12.41
N ASN A 261 -6.45 16.14 11.52
CA ASN A 261 -6.38 14.71 11.22
C ASN A 261 -5.56 14.00 12.30
N ILE A 262 -5.84 12.71 12.48
CA ILE A 262 -5.17 11.86 13.47
C ILE A 262 -4.54 10.69 12.72
N PHE A 263 -3.22 10.51 12.87
CA PHE A 263 -2.43 9.45 12.27
C PHE A 263 -1.85 8.58 13.38
N LEU A 264 -2.21 7.29 13.40
CA LEU A 264 -1.75 6.31 14.36
C LEU A 264 -1.00 5.18 13.65
N GLY A 265 0.33 5.27 13.60
CA GLY A 265 1.18 4.34 12.85
C GLY A 265 1.54 3.08 13.61
N LYS A 266 1.53 3.11 14.95
CA LYS A 266 1.91 1.99 15.85
C LYS A 266 3.26 1.34 15.53
N GLY A 267 4.19 2.10 14.95
CA GLY A 267 5.50 1.61 14.55
C GLY A 267 5.52 0.74 13.28
N VAL A 268 4.42 0.65 12.55
CA VAL A 268 4.39 -0.05 11.26
C VAL A 268 5.32 0.65 10.27
N PRO A 269 6.24 -0.06 9.61
CA PRO A 269 7.16 0.51 8.65
C PRO A 269 6.44 1.33 7.57
N ASP A 270 7.08 2.38 7.07
CA ASP A 270 6.58 3.25 6.01
C ASP A 270 5.28 4.02 6.32
N THR A 271 4.78 3.98 7.56
CA THR A 271 3.67 4.84 7.96
C THR A 271 4.13 6.30 8.02
N GLY A 272 3.51 7.15 7.23
CA GLY A 272 3.81 8.57 7.10
C GLY A 272 2.64 9.47 7.49
N GLY A 273 2.88 10.77 7.44
CA GLY A 273 1.87 11.76 7.78
C GLY A 273 1.52 12.67 6.61
N VAL A 274 2.13 13.85 6.54
CA VAL A 274 1.84 14.85 5.50
C VAL A 274 3.09 15.23 4.72
N ARG A 275 3.00 15.19 3.39
CA ARG A 275 4.04 15.68 2.47
C ARG A 275 3.61 17.01 1.86
N VAL A 276 4.37 18.06 2.17
CA VAL A 276 4.10 19.43 1.75
C VAL A 276 4.89 19.75 0.49
N ILE A 277 4.19 20.12 -0.58
CA ILE A 277 4.75 20.56 -1.87
C ILE A 277 3.91 21.75 -2.33
N ASN A 278 4.45 22.63 -3.18
CA ASN A 278 3.78 23.80 -3.74
C ASN A 278 3.56 24.95 -2.72
N ARG A 279 2.73 25.92 -3.09
CA ARG A 279 2.57 27.18 -2.36
C ARG A 279 1.32 27.21 -1.50
N ASP A 280 1.36 28.06 -0.49
CA ASP A 280 0.20 28.46 0.31
C ASP A 280 -0.49 27.29 1.05
N GLN A 281 0.25 26.22 1.33
CA GLN A 281 -0.27 25.05 2.05
C GLN A 281 -0.41 25.34 3.54
N ILE A 282 -1.48 24.84 4.15
CA ILE A 282 -1.70 24.94 5.59
C ILE A 282 -1.82 23.54 6.19
N VAL A 283 -0.93 23.21 7.14
CA VAL A 283 -0.95 21.96 7.89
C VAL A 283 -1.02 22.29 9.38
N ARG A 284 -2.20 22.16 9.99
CA ARG A 284 -2.38 22.63 11.36
C ARG A 284 -3.22 21.70 12.24
N GLY A 285 -2.87 21.68 13.51
CA GLY A 285 -3.66 20.99 14.53
C GLY A 285 -3.79 19.49 14.31
N ASN A 286 -2.90 18.86 13.52
CA ASN A 286 -2.91 17.42 13.29
C ASN A 286 -2.16 16.69 14.39
N TYR A 287 -2.52 15.44 14.61
CA TYR A 287 -1.90 14.57 15.59
C TYR A 287 -1.28 13.35 14.91
N PHE A 288 -0.01 13.11 15.15
CA PHE A 288 0.77 12.00 14.62
C PHE A 288 1.36 11.22 15.78
N GLU A 289 1.15 9.90 15.83
CA GLU A 289 1.69 9.01 16.87
C GLU A 289 2.23 7.72 16.27
N GLY A 290 3.49 7.37 16.60
CA GLY A 290 4.10 6.10 16.25
C GLY A 290 4.33 5.91 14.76
N LEU A 291 4.59 6.96 13.99
CA LEU A 291 4.87 6.88 12.56
C LEU A 291 6.33 6.50 12.34
N ALA A 292 6.56 5.43 11.56
CA ALA A 292 7.89 4.86 11.33
C ALA A 292 8.46 5.15 9.93
N GLY A 293 7.75 5.90 9.09
CA GLY A 293 8.22 6.27 7.76
C GLY A 293 9.37 7.27 7.77
N THR A 294 10.19 7.22 6.73
CA THR A 294 11.36 8.09 6.51
C THR A 294 11.31 8.71 5.13
N SER A 295 12.23 9.65 4.82
CA SER A 295 12.31 10.33 3.53
C SER A 295 10.96 10.94 3.13
N PHE A 296 10.43 10.62 1.97
CA PHE A 296 9.14 11.12 1.47
C PHE A 296 7.92 10.62 2.28
N LYS A 297 8.11 9.61 3.11
CA LYS A 297 7.09 9.00 3.99
C LYS A 297 7.25 9.42 5.46
N SER A 298 8.05 10.45 5.76
CA SER A 298 8.18 10.97 7.12
C SER A 298 6.84 11.40 7.72
N ALA A 299 6.75 11.47 9.05
CA ALA A 299 5.57 12.00 9.73
C ALA A 299 5.18 13.40 9.22
N LEU A 300 6.19 14.18 8.84
CA LEU A 300 6.04 15.41 8.09
C LEU A 300 7.23 15.59 7.15
N SER A 301 6.97 15.88 5.89
CA SER A 301 7.99 16.21 4.89
C SER A 301 7.70 17.56 4.27
N VAL A 302 8.67 18.49 4.29
CA VAL A 302 8.62 19.73 3.52
C VAL A 302 9.62 19.59 2.37
N MET A 303 9.11 19.53 1.13
CA MET A 303 9.90 19.15 -0.03
C MET A 303 10.74 20.29 -0.59
N ASN A 304 11.91 19.96 -1.15
CA ASN A 304 12.56 20.81 -2.12
C ASN A 304 11.83 20.72 -3.48
N GLY A 305 11.85 21.82 -4.20
CA GLY A 305 11.26 21.94 -5.53
C GLY A 305 12.30 21.94 -6.64
N VAL A 306 11.81 21.78 -7.87
CA VAL A 306 12.58 21.98 -9.09
C VAL A 306 12.46 23.47 -9.48
N PRO A 307 13.57 24.20 -9.71
CA PRO A 307 13.51 25.59 -10.18
C PRO A 307 12.72 25.71 -11.48
N ASN A 308 11.83 26.69 -11.57
CA ASN A 308 10.96 26.90 -12.76
C ASN A 308 10.22 25.61 -13.20
N SER A 309 9.73 24.86 -12.22
CA SER A 309 9.15 23.54 -12.42
C SER A 309 8.06 23.50 -13.48
N VAL A 310 8.12 22.52 -14.37
CA VAL A 310 6.99 22.17 -15.23
C VAL A 310 5.86 21.53 -14.41
N ILE A 311 4.64 21.56 -14.94
CA ILE A 311 3.40 21.28 -14.18
C ILE A 311 3.37 19.88 -13.50
N ASN A 312 4.08 18.90 -14.03
CA ASN A 312 4.09 17.53 -13.50
C ASN A 312 5.30 17.19 -12.61
N ARG A 313 6.15 18.21 -12.29
CA ARG A 313 7.30 18.03 -11.39
C ARG A 313 7.01 18.64 -10.00
N TYR A 314 8.02 18.70 -9.14
CA TYR A 314 7.91 19.25 -7.79
C TYR A 314 8.03 20.77 -7.81
N HIS A 315 6.93 21.48 -7.60
CA HIS A 315 6.99 22.93 -7.43
C HIS A 315 7.58 23.31 -6.07
N GLN A 316 8.28 24.43 -6.02
CA GLN A 316 8.86 24.96 -4.79
C GLN A 316 7.80 25.18 -3.71
N VAL A 317 8.10 24.77 -2.50
CA VAL A 317 7.30 25.13 -1.33
C VAL A 317 7.53 26.61 -0.99
N ALA A 318 6.45 27.38 -0.93
CA ALA A 318 6.50 28.77 -0.55
C ALA A 318 5.23 29.17 0.24
N ASN A 319 5.39 30.05 1.23
CA ASN A 319 4.32 30.52 2.10
C ASN A 319 3.51 29.38 2.76
N ALA A 320 4.17 28.27 3.10
CA ALA A 320 3.53 27.17 3.82
C ALA A 320 3.43 27.50 5.31
N ARG A 321 2.31 27.13 5.93
CA ARG A 321 2.10 27.28 7.39
C ARG A 321 1.90 25.90 8.02
N ILE A 322 2.83 25.51 8.88
CA ILE A 322 2.83 24.23 9.59
C ILE A 322 2.79 24.55 11.09
N GLU A 323 1.61 24.46 11.69
CA GLU A 323 1.41 25.05 13.01
C GLU A 323 0.55 24.21 13.94
N GLY A 324 0.96 24.14 15.22
CA GLY A 324 0.16 23.50 16.25
C GLY A 324 -0.07 22.01 16.02
N ASN A 325 0.87 21.28 15.43
CA ASN A 325 0.78 19.85 15.24
C ASN A 325 1.53 19.11 16.37
N SER A 326 1.05 17.93 16.77
CA SER A 326 1.77 17.01 17.67
C SER A 326 2.37 15.85 16.87
N LEU A 327 3.69 15.66 16.95
CA LEU A 327 4.43 14.56 16.33
C LEU A 327 5.08 13.76 17.45
N ILE A 328 4.43 12.66 17.85
CA ILE A 328 4.76 11.89 19.05
C ILE A 328 5.24 10.51 18.64
N ASP A 329 6.34 10.04 19.23
CA ASP A 329 6.98 8.75 18.92
C ASP A 329 7.14 8.54 17.41
N SER A 330 7.50 9.62 16.68
CA SER A 330 7.64 9.61 15.24
C SER A 330 9.12 9.49 14.85
N ALA A 331 9.40 8.64 13.85
CA ALA A 331 10.77 8.33 13.46
C ALA A 331 11.46 9.49 12.75
N ARG A 332 10.70 10.29 11.96
CA ARG A 332 11.31 11.31 11.10
C ARG A 332 10.39 12.51 10.80
N ILE A 333 11.02 13.69 10.78
CA ILE A 333 10.51 14.94 10.22
C ILE A 333 11.58 15.44 9.26
N THR A 334 11.26 15.53 7.97
CA THR A 334 12.26 15.87 6.95
C THR A 334 11.98 17.25 6.36
N LEU A 335 12.92 18.19 6.54
CA LEU A 335 12.88 19.53 5.98
C LEU A 335 13.78 19.61 4.75
N ALA A 336 13.38 20.36 3.74
CA ALA A 336 14.03 20.41 2.41
C ALA A 336 14.20 18.99 1.81
N ALA A 337 13.16 18.15 1.97
CA ALA A 337 13.22 16.74 1.62
C ALA A 337 13.47 16.54 0.11
N GLY A 338 14.32 15.56 -0.21
CA GLY A 338 14.66 15.21 -1.59
C GLY A 338 15.52 16.23 -2.30
N ALA A 339 16.25 17.10 -1.58
CA ALA A 339 17.18 18.04 -2.18
C ALA A 339 18.26 17.31 -2.97
N ASP A 340 18.40 17.64 -4.24
CA ASP A 340 19.40 17.11 -5.17
C ASP A 340 19.71 18.15 -6.26
N ALA A 341 20.46 17.77 -7.28
CA ALA A 341 20.83 18.67 -8.38
C ALA A 341 19.62 19.16 -9.18
N GLU A 342 18.53 18.38 -9.27
CA GLU A 342 17.28 18.76 -9.94
C GLU A 342 16.37 19.53 -8.98
N ARG A 343 16.15 19.01 -7.77
CA ARG A 343 15.29 19.61 -6.74
C ARG A 343 16.10 20.57 -5.88
N SER A 344 16.60 21.63 -6.46
CA SER A 344 17.48 22.61 -5.82
C SER A 344 16.77 23.87 -5.28
N ALA A 345 15.45 24.01 -5.53
CA ALA A 345 14.67 25.13 -5.01
C ALA A 345 14.19 24.84 -3.57
N SER A 346 14.90 25.44 -2.61
CA SER A 346 14.59 25.29 -1.18
C SER A 346 13.29 25.98 -0.81
N PRO A 347 12.59 25.56 0.28
CA PRO A 347 11.39 26.24 0.79
C PRO A 347 11.64 27.72 1.09
N THR A 348 10.67 28.59 0.78
CA THR A 348 10.75 30.04 1.06
C THR A 348 9.50 30.53 1.82
N ASP A 349 9.63 31.64 2.53
CA ASP A 349 8.54 32.39 3.17
C ASP A 349 7.63 31.50 4.05
N SER A 350 8.12 30.36 4.51
CA SER A 350 7.33 29.35 5.20
C SER A 350 7.52 29.40 6.71
N ARG A 351 6.57 28.86 7.47
CA ARG A 351 6.58 28.89 8.93
C ARG A 351 6.33 27.49 9.50
N PHE A 352 7.07 27.17 10.55
CA PHE A 352 6.91 25.96 11.34
C PHE A 352 6.79 26.40 12.81
N GLU A 353 5.55 26.45 13.33
CA GLU A 353 5.29 27.18 14.57
C GLU A 353 4.44 26.37 15.56
N ARG A 354 4.75 26.50 16.87
CA ARG A 354 3.97 25.91 17.97
C ARG A 354 3.68 24.41 17.84
N ASN A 355 4.58 23.68 17.18
CA ASN A 355 4.46 22.23 17.08
C ASN A 355 5.09 21.56 18.31
N LEU A 356 4.51 20.42 18.75
CA LEU A 356 5.05 19.56 19.78
C LEU A 356 5.75 18.37 19.13
N ILE A 357 7.01 18.16 19.45
CA ILE A 357 7.83 17.11 18.87
C ILE A 357 8.36 16.19 19.98
N VAL A 358 8.07 14.89 19.86
CA VAL A 358 8.62 13.84 20.73
C VAL A 358 9.11 12.72 19.83
N GLY A 359 10.41 12.66 19.63
CA GLY A 359 11.02 11.68 18.71
C GLY A 359 10.92 10.23 19.22
N ALA A 360 10.87 9.30 18.31
CA ALA A 360 10.86 7.87 18.62
C ALA A 360 12.11 7.47 19.41
N LYS A 361 11.92 6.72 20.48
CA LYS A 361 13.00 6.23 21.35
C LYS A 361 13.91 7.35 21.91
N GLY A 362 13.38 8.58 22.08
CA GLY A 362 14.14 9.73 22.56
C GLY A 362 15.23 10.22 21.60
N GLN A 363 15.14 9.91 20.32
CA GLN A 363 16.03 10.41 19.29
C GLN A 363 15.46 11.67 18.67
N ASP A 364 16.34 12.53 18.14
CA ASP A 364 15.94 13.67 17.33
C ASP A 364 15.30 13.19 16.02
N PRO A 365 14.02 13.49 15.75
CA PRO A 365 13.39 13.07 14.51
C PRO A 365 13.71 13.99 13.32
N PHE A 366 14.29 15.18 13.56
CA PHE A 366 14.56 16.13 12.50
C PHE A 366 15.69 15.67 11.56
N ARG A 367 15.50 15.93 10.27
CA ARG A 367 16.50 15.83 9.24
C ARG A 367 16.34 17.00 8.27
N ALA A 368 17.42 17.67 7.94
CA ALA A 368 17.51 18.63 6.85
C ALA A 368 18.28 17.96 5.68
N GLU A 369 17.68 17.90 4.51
CA GLU A 369 18.33 17.35 3.31
C GLU A 369 18.85 18.44 2.37
N GLY A 370 18.49 19.70 2.63
CA GLY A 370 18.94 20.90 1.93
C GLY A 370 18.82 22.15 2.80
N GLU A 371 18.86 23.32 2.18
CA GLU A 371 18.75 24.60 2.86
C GLU A 371 17.35 24.82 3.43
N ILE A 372 17.29 25.18 4.72
CA ILE A 372 16.02 25.41 5.46
C ILE A 372 15.83 26.86 5.90
N GLY A 373 16.73 27.77 5.54
CA GLY A 373 16.69 29.18 5.95
C GLY A 373 15.41 29.94 5.56
N GLY A 374 14.67 29.44 4.58
CA GLY A 374 13.36 29.99 4.21
C GLY A 374 12.18 29.45 5.02
N ILE A 375 12.42 28.66 6.08
CA ILE A 375 11.42 28.16 7.01
C ILE A 375 11.65 28.85 8.37
N ALA A 376 10.81 29.82 8.74
CA ALA A 376 10.87 30.45 10.06
C ALA A 376 10.36 29.46 11.13
N LEU A 377 11.17 29.22 12.16
CA LEU A 377 10.85 28.36 13.29
C LEU A 377 10.49 29.23 14.51
N ALA A 378 9.34 29.01 15.15
CA ALA A 378 8.93 29.79 16.33
C ALA A 378 8.04 29.00 17.30
N GLY A 379 8.35 29.05 18.57
CA GLY A 379 7.49 28.51 19.64
C GLY A 379 7.27 26.99 19.55
N ASN A 380 8.13 26.27 18.85
CA ASN A 380 8.09 24.81 18.84
C ASN A 380 8.73 24.25 20.10
N VAL A 381 8.24 23.11 20.56
CA VAL A 381 8.80 22.40 21.70
C VAL A 381 9.18 21.00 21.29
N GLU A 382 10.42 20.62 21.53
CA GLU A 382 10.92 19.27 21.35
C GLU A 382 11.29 18.65 22.70
N ALA A 383 10.89 17.39 22.90
CA ALA A 383 11.37 16.61 24.04
C ALA A 383 12.88 16.49 23.97
N LYS A 384 13.55 16.70 25.13
CA LYS A 384 15.01 16.77 25.22
C LYS A 384 15.72 15.60 24.54
N VAL A 385 16.60 15.90 23.62
CA VAL A 385 17.45 14.94 22.91
C VAL A 385 18.92 15.25 23.14
N ALA A 386 19.79 14.26 23.00
CA ALA A 386 21.21 14.42 23.30
C ALA A 386 21.95 15.39 22.34
N LYS A 387 21.51 15.44 21.08
CA LYS A 387 22.12 16.27 20.03
C LYS A 387 21.01 16.78 19.10
N PRO A 388 20.32 17.88 19.45
CA PRO A 388 19.28 18.43 18.61
C PRO A 388 19.87 19.01 17.30
N LEU A 389 19.20 18.73 16.18
CA LEU A 389 19.55 19.32 14.89
C LEU A 389 19.18 20.81 14.84
N LEU A 390 18.03 21.16 15.44
CA LEU A 390 17.48 22.51 15.42
C LEU A 390 17.56 23.13 16.82
N ALA A 391 18.20 24.30 16.93
CA ALA A 391 18.31 25.04 18.19
C ALA A 391 17.51 26.34 18.20
N ALA A 392 17.47 27.07 17.08
CA ALA A 392 16.71 28.31 16.99
C ALA A 392 15.23 28.04 16.71
N GLY A 393 14.33 28.61 17.55
CA GLY A 393 12.88 28.44 17.38
C GLY A 393 12.30 27.08 17.78
N VAL A 394 13.13 26.20 18.37
CA VAL A 394 12.72 24.90 18.94
C VAL A 394 13.27 24.80 20.35
N GLU A 395 12.39 24.87 21.33
CA GLU A 395 12.76 24.77 22.76
C GLU A 395 12.95 23.29 23.13
N GLN A 396 14.15 22.95 23.64
CA GLN A 396 14.47 21.64 24.19
C GLN A 396 14.06 21.58 25.66
N ARG A 397 13.07 20.77 26.02
CA ARG A 397 12.65 20.61 27.40
C ARG A 397 12.15 19.23 27.75
N ASP A 398 12.03 18.94 29.04
CA ASP A 398 11.41 17.69 29.49
C ASP A 398 9.89 17.73 29.19
N VAL A 399 9.40 16.74 28.45
CA VAL A 399 7.99 16.61 28.09
C VAL A 399 7.42 15.34 28.69
N THR A 400 6.53 15.49 29.66
CA THR A 400 5.77 14.35 30.20
C THR A 400 4.41 14.30 29.54
N LEU A 401 4.10 13.17 28.88
CA LEU A 401 2.84 12.95 28.19
C LEU A 401 1.88 12.09 29.01
N LYS A 402 0.59 12.37 28.92
CA LYS A 402 -0.49 11.56 29.49
C LYS A 402 -1.57 11.33 28.44
N ARG A 403 -2.07 10.11 28.37
CA ARG A 403 -3.18 9.75 27.49
C ARG A 403 -4.49 10.32 28.06
N ALA A 404 -5.18 11.12 27.26
CA ALA A 404 -6.45 11.74 27.61
C ALA A 404 -7.64 10.78 27.30
N ALA A 405 -8.85 11.19 27.67
CA ALA A 405 -10.07 10.41 27.45
C ALA A 405 -10.37 10.15 25.97
N ASN A 406 -9.91 11.01 25.06
CA ASN A 406 -10.02 10.81 23.61
C ASN A 406 -8.99 9.81 23.05
N GLY A 407 -8.17 9.19 23.91
CA GLY A 407 -7.16 8.20 23.50
C GLY A 407 -5.83 8.80 23.01
N LEU A 408 -5.67 10.12 22.95
CA LEU A 408 -4.47 10.80 22.46
C LEU A 408 -3.56 11.26 23.61
N LEU A 409 -2.26 11.35 23.34
CA LEU A 409 -1.25 11.81 24.29
C LEU A 409 -1.12 13.34 24.25
N TYR A 410 -1.13 13.97 25.42
CA TYR A 410 -0.93 15.41 25.58
C TYR A 410 0.04 15.72 26.70
N PRO A 411 0.78 16.85 26.63
CA PRO A 411 1.63 17.29 27.72
C PRO A 411 0.84 17.50 29.00
N THR A 412 1.44 17.09 30.12
CA THR A 412 0.88 17.34 31.47
C THR A 412 1.20 18.73 31.97
N ASP A 413 2.23 19.38 31.46
CA ASP A 413 2.63 20.72 31.80
C ASP A 413 1.63 21.75 31.22
N PRO A 414 0.95 22.56 32.07
CA PRO A 414 0.03 23.60 31.61
C PRO A 414 0.67 24.67 30.73
N ALA A 415 1.97 24.93 30.87
CA ALA A 415 2.70 25.88 30.02
C ALA A 415 2.74 25.44 28.53
N LEU A 416 2.52 24.15 28.26
CA LEU A 416 2.45 23.58 26.91
C LEU A 416 1.02 23.46 26.38
N ALA A 417 0.02 24.04 27.03
CA ALA A 417 -1.38 23.89 26.62
C ALA A 417 -1.68 24.43 25.21
N ALA A 418 -0.92 25.42 24.76
CA ALA A 418 -1.05 26.06 23.44
C ALA A 418 -0.06 25.50 22.40
N VAL A 419 0.72 24.46 22.73
CA VAL A 419 1.72 23.84 21.85
C VAL A 419 1.22 22.46 21.42
N GLY A 420 1.32 22.19 20.12
CA GLY A 420 0.86 20.93 19.55
C GLY A 420 -0.63 20.90 19.21
N ALA A 421 -1.13 19.71 18.95
CA ALA A 421 -2.51 19.49 18.50
C ALA A 421 -3.56 19.87 19.55
N PRO A 422 -4.72 20.40 19.13
CA PRO A 422 -5.80 20.78 20.03
C PRO A 422 -6.29 19.61 20.90
N ARG A 423 -6.62 19.90 22.16
CA ARG A 423 -7.09 18.88 23.11
C ARG A 423 -8.54 18.41 22.87
N ASP A 424 -9.28 19.11 22.03
CA ASP A 424 -10.65 18.79 21.63
C ASP A 424 -10.74 17.89 20.39
N LEU A 425 -9.62 17.34 19.91
CA LEU A 425 -9.63 16.35 18.84
C LEU A 425 -10.50 15.16 19.21
N LYS A 426 -11.31 14.70 18.24
CA LYS A 426 -12.17 13.54 18.39
C LYS A 426 -11.82 12.53 17.30
N PRO A 427 -11.13 11.43 17.63
CA PRO A 427 -10.93 10.34 16.68
C PRO A 427 -12.28 9.82 16.17
N VAL A 428 -12.43 9.74 14.87
CA VAL A 428 -13.62 9.14 14.25
C VAL A 428 -13.67 7.67 14.61
N THR A 429 -14.85 7.16 14.95
CA THR A 429 -15.03 5.76 15.33
C THR A 429 -15.57 4.92 14.17
N ARG A 430 -15.35 3.60 14.21
CA ARG A 430 -15.88 2.67 13.19
C ARG A 430 -17.41 2.67 13.13
N ALA A 431 -18.08 3.08 14.18
CA ALA A 431 -19.54 3.20 14.22
C ALA A 431 -20.09 4.41 13.45
N GLU A 432 -19.25 5.45 13.29
CA GLU A 432 -19.63 6.69 12.60
C GLU A 432 -19.36 6.64 11.09
N VAL A 433 -18.62 5.64 10.61
CA VAL A 433 -18.17 5.57 9.21
C VAL A 433 -18.54 4.27 8.52
N GLY A 434 -18.61 4.34 7.20
CA GLY A 434 -18.96 3.21 6.36
C GLY A 434 -20.42 2.79 6.51
N ALA A 435 -20.81 1.76 5.78
CA ALA A 435 -22.15 1.18 5.88
C ALA A 435 -22.29 0.44 7.23
N SER A 436 -23.11 0.97 8.14
CA SER A 436 -23.22 0.46 9.52
C SER A 436 -23.70 -0.99 9.61
N TRP A 437 -24.43 -1.45 8.61
CA TRP A 437 -24.94 -2.81 8.45
C TRP A 437 -23.93 -3.79 7.84
N TYR A 438 -22.77 -3.30 7.33
CA TYR A 438 -21.76 -4.13 6.69
C TYR A 438 -20.58 -4.39 7.63
N ARG A 439 -20.15 -5.63 7.61
CA ARG A 439 -18.86 -6.04 8.17
C ARG A 439 -18.11 -6.76 7.07
N GLY A 440 -16.90 -6.32 6.78
CA GLY A 440 -16.00 -7.00 5.84
C GLY A 440 -15.75 -8.45 6.24
N ASP A 441 -15.15 -9.21 5.35
CA ASP A 441 -14.74 -10.56 5.66
C ASP A 441 -13.71 -10.54 6.82
N ALA A 442 -13.64 -11.63 7.55
CA ALA A 442 -12.61 -11.78 8.58
C ALA A 442 -11.22 -11.60 7.95
N PRO A 443 -10.27 -10.94 8.62
CA PRO A 443 -8.91 -10.84 8.13
C PRO A 443 -8.37 -12.22 7.78
N GLU A 444 -7.52 -12.30 6.75
CA GLU A 444 -6.85 -13.56 6.41
C GLU A 444 -6.16 -14.15 7.65
N ALA A 445 -6.39 -15.44 7.88
CA ALA A 445 -5.84 -16.12 9.04
C ALA A 445 -4.30 -16.05 9.03
N ALA A 446 -3.71 -15.64 10.15
CA ALA A 446 -2.25 -15.61 10.27
C ALA A 446 -1.68 -17.03 10.25
N PHE A 447 -0.42 -17.17 9.84
CA PHE A 447 0.28 -18.45 9.95
C PHE A 447 0.23 -18.99 11.38
N GLY A 448 -0.20 -20.25 11.54
CA GLY A 448 -0.27 -20.94 12.83
C GLY A 448 -1.43 -20.54 13.73
N SER A 449 -2.36 -19.70 13.26
CA SER A 449 -3.58 -19.35 14.02
C SER A 449 -4.68 -20.42 13.97
N GLY A 450 -4.56 -21.38 13.04
CA GLY A 450 -5.50 -22.49 12.89
C GLY A 450 -5.13 -23.71 13.73
N SER A 451 -5.61 -24.87 13.32
CA SER A 451 -5.39 -26.14 14.01
C SER A 451 -4.00 -26.74 13.73
N LYS A 452 -3.44 -27.42 14.71
CA LYS A 452 -2.27 -28.29 14.51
C LYS A 452 -2.74 -29.69 14.14
N ARG A 453 -2.32 -30.16 12.97
CA ARG A 453 -2.73 -31.44 12.38
C ARG A 453 -1.52 -32.37 12.24
N PRO A 454 -1.37 -33.37 13.13
CA PRO A 454 -0.26 -34.31 13.03
C PRO A 454 -0.40 -35.21 11.80
N LEU A 455 0.72 -35.49 11.13
CA LEU A 455 0.80 -36.36 9.98
C LEU A 455 1.91 -37.38 10.18
N ILE A 456 1.55 -38.67 10.12
CA ILE A 456 2.53 -39.81 10.24
C ILE A 456 3.16 -40.09 8.88
N ALA A 457 4.33 -40.73 8.89
CA ALA A 457 4.99 -41.18 7.67
C ALA A 457 4.09 -42.15 6.89
N GLY A 458 4.08 -42.00 5.53
CA GLY A 458 3.22 -42.79 4.66
C GLY A 458 1.83 -42.20 4.42
N ALA A 459 1.41 -41.19 5.19
CA ALA A 459 0.19 -40.45 4.89
C ALA A 459 0.38 -39.50 3.69
N SER A 460 -0.67 -39.28 2.93
CA SER A 460 -0.64 -38.36 1.79
C SER A 460 -0.54 -36.90 2.22
N LEU A 461 0.63 -36.30 1.99
CA LEU A 461 0.84 -34.88 2.24
C LEU A 461 -0.05 -34.02 1.35
N ALA A 462 -0.25 -34.42 0.08
CA ALA A 462 -1.11 -33.73 -0.86
C ALA A 462 -2.57 -33.65 -0.37
N GLN A 463 -3.12 -34.77 0.15
CA GLN A 463 -4.46 -34.79 0.71
C GLN A 463 -4.53 -33.91 1.98
N ALA A 464 -3.52 -34.00 2.85
CA ALA A 464 -3.48 -33.19 4.08
C ALA A 464 -3.44 -31.69 3.78
N VAL A 465 -2.72 -31.26 2.73
CA VAL A 465 -2.69 -29.86 2.27
C VAL A 465 -4.05 -29.46 1.66
N ALA A 466 -4.69 -30.33 0.88
CA ALA A 466 -6.01 -30.08 0.30
C ALA A 466 -7.11 -29.91 1.37
N ASP A 467 -7.01 -30.67 2.48
CA ASP A 467 -7.96 -30.64 3.60
C ASP A 467 -7.64 -29.58 4.65
N ALA A 468 -6.48 -28.92 4.56
CA ALA A 468 -6.07 -27.90 5.52
C ALA A 468 -6.90 -26.62 5.34
N LYS A 469 -7.13 -25.93 6.47
CA LYS A 469 -7.80 -24.64 6.50
C LYS A 469 -6.78 -23.51 6.65
N ALA A 470 -7.21 -22.28 6.38
CA ALA A 470 -6.37 -21.12 6.53
C ALA A 470 -5.79 -21.02 7.97
N GLY A 471 -4.49 -20.82 8.06
CA GLY A 471 -3.75 -20.76 9.32
C GLY A 471 -3.37 -22.11 9.95
N ASP A 472 -3.76 -23.24 9.37
CA ASP A 472 -3.42 -24.57 9.90
C ASP A 472 -1.90 -24.85 9.87
N THR A 473 -1.47 -25.73 10.76
CA THR A 473 -0.11 -26.27 10.79
C THR A 473 -0.15 -27.79 10.62
N LEU A 474 0.42 -28.30 9.53
CA LEU A 474 0.66 -29.72 9.34
C LEU A 474 1.96 -30.10 10.04
N THR A 475 1.89 -30.95 11.06
CA THR A 475 3.04 -31.35 11.88
C THR A 475 3.49 -32.76 11.49
N LEU A 476 4.62 -32.85 10.79
CA LEU A 476 5.13 -34.11 10.22
C LEU A 476 5.96 -34.88 11.24
N ALA A 477 5.68 -36.17 11.38
CA ALA A 477 6.54 -37.09 12.12
C ALA A 477 7.83 -37.41 11.33
N THR A 478 8.82 -37.99 11.95
CA THR A 478 10.03 -38.50 11.29
C THR A 478 9.66 -39.51 10.21
N GLY A 479 10.23 -39.33 9.00
CA GLY A 479 10.01 -40.21 7.86
C GLY A 479 10.08 -39.47 6.55
N THR A 480 9.88 -40.20 5.45
CA THR A 480 9.87 -39.64 4.09
C THR A 480 8.44 -39.48 3.62
N TYR A 481 8.16 -38.32 3.01
CA TYR A 481 6.90 -37.96 2.40
C TYR A 481 7.15 -37.69 0.90
N ASP A 482 6.60 -38.53 0.05
CA ASP A 482 6.78 -38.40 -1.40
C ASP A 482 5.82 -37.34 -1.95
N VAL A 483 6.38 -36.35 -2.65
CA VAL A 483 5.66 -35.28 -3.34
C VAL A 483 5.79 -35.54 -4.84
N ALA A 484 4.88 -36.38 -5.36
CA ALA A 484 4.86 -36.78 -6.78
C ALA A 484 4.35 -35.66 -7.70
N ALA A 485 3.51 -34.76 -7.20
CA ALA A 485 2.99 -33.59 -7.90
C ALA A 485 2.99 -32.38 -6.98
N PRO A 486 3.06 -31.14 -7.51
CA PRO A 486 3.09 -29.93 -6.69
C PRO A 486 1.87 -29.80 -5.77
N LEU A 487 2.10 -29.49 -4.50
CA LEU A 487 1.08 -29.17 -3.52
C LEU A 487 0.40 -27.85 -3.89
N THR A 488 -0.92 -27.83 -4.03
CA THR A 488 -1.65 -26.60 -4.32
C THR A 488 -1.98 -25.86 -3.03
N VAL A 489 -1.40 -24.66 -2.86
CA VAL A 489 -1.56 -23.83 -1.65
C VAL A 489 -2.43 -22.62 -1.98
N ARG A 490 -3.65 -22.56 -1.42
CA ARG A 490 -4.65 -21.49 -1.68
C ARG A 490 -4.89 -20.56 -0.50
N HIS A 491 -4.29 -20.85 0.65
CA HIS A 491 -4.39 -20.07 1.87
C HIS A 491 -3.11 -20.22 2.70
N ARG A 492 -2.94 -19.43 3.75
CA ARG A 492 -1.75 -19.51 4.60
C ARG A 492 -1.68 -20.85 5.35
N LEU A 493 -0.58 -21.57 5.17
CA LEU A 493 -0.35 -22.92 5.70
C LEU A 493 1.08 -23.06 6.19
N ILE A 494 1.27 -23.71 7.34
CA ILE A 494 2.58 -24.16 7.83
C ILE A 494 2.71 -25.67 7.61
N ILE A 495 3.85 -26.10 7.04
CA ILE A 495 4.28 -27.51 7.02
C ILE A 495 5.54 -27.57 7.85
N ALA A 496 5.47 -28.23 8.99
CA ALA A 496 6.56 -28.27 9.97
C ALA A 496 6.91 -29.70 10.40
N GLY A 497 8.19 -29.97 10.59
CA GLY A 497 8.61 -31.16 11.35
C GLY A 497 8.20 -31.05 12.82
N ALA A 498 7.72 -32.14 13.42
CA ALA A 498 7.47 -32.19 14.85
C ALA A 498 8.77 -31.90 15.64
N LYS A 499 8.64 -31.52 16.90
CA LYS A 499 9.80 -31.31 17.77
C LYS A 499 10.68 -32.57 17.73
N ASP A 500 11.99 -32.41 17.51
CA ASP A 500 12.99 -33.46 17.40
C ASP A 500 12.82 -34.41 16.19
N ALA A 501 11.80 -34.22 15.33
CA ALA A 501 11.63 -34.95 14.09
C ALA A 501 12.46 -34.33 12.96
N LYS A 502 12.87 -35.15 12.00
CA LYS A 502 13.53 -34.71 10.74
C LYS A 502 12.80 -35.37 9.57
N PRO A 503 11.60 -34.87 9.24
CA PRO A 503 10.90 -35.37 8.06
C PRO A 503 11.63 -34.94 6.79
N VAL A 504 11.57 -35.80 5.75
CA VAL A 504 12.13 -35.56 4.44
C VAL A 504 10.99 -35.48 3.42
N LEU A 505 10.84 -34.35 2.75
CA LEU A 505 9.97 -34.22 1.60
C LEU A 505 10.77 -34.61 0.35
N ARG A 506 10.46 -35.75 -0.27
CA ARG A 506 11.10 -36.16 -1.52
C ARG A 506 10.28 -35.63 -2.68
N VAL A 507 10.90 -34.77 -3.49
CA VAL A 507 10.22 -34.01 -4.55
C VAL A 507 10.61 -34.57 -5.92
N ALA A 508 9.62 -34.92 -6.73
CA ALA A 508 9.84 -35.44 -8.09
C ALA A 508 10.03 -34.34 -9.14
N SER A 509 9.44 -33.15 -8.93
CA SER A 509 9.57 -32.00 -9.86
C SER A 509 9.52 -30.65 -9.12
N SER A 510 8.38 -30.30 -8.54
CA SER A 510 8.15 -29.09 -7.75
C SER A 510 7.47 -29.48 -6.44
N LEU A 511 7.77 -28.75 -5.35
CA LEU A 511 7.15 -28.98 -4.06
C LEU A 511 5.75 -28.39 -3.99
N ALA A 512 5.62 -27.13 -4.39
CA ALA A 512 4.34 -26.42 -4.23
C ALA A 512 4.07 -25.41 -5.33
N ARG A 513 2.77 -25.17 -5.53
CA ARG A 513 2.25 -24.10 -6.36
C ARG A 513 1.32 -23.22 -5.52
N ILE A 514 1.64 -21.93 -5.42
CA ILE A 514 0.81 -20.95 -4.72
C ILE A 514 -0.26 -20.44 -5.67
N GLU A 515 -1.51 -20.45 -5.21
CA GLU A 515 -2.69 -19.98 -5.93
C GLU A 515 -3.56 -19.12 -4.99
N GLY A 516 -4.31 -18.18 -5.52
CA GLY A 516 -5.43 -17.51 -4.88
C GLY A 516 -5.15 -16.85 -3.52
N GLY A 517 -3.96 -16.27 -3.32
CA GLY A 517 -3.58 -15.65 -2.05
C GLY A 517 -3.01 -16.62 -1.01
N GLY A 518 -2.62 -17.82 -1.44
CA GLY A 518 -1.96 -18.78 -0.57
C GLY A 518 -0.64 -18.27 -0.01
N GLY A 519 -0.26 -18.77 1.16
CA GLY A 519 1.05 -18.54 1.75
C GLY A 519 1.61 -19.85 2.30
N LEU A 520 2.93 -20.06 2.14
CA LEU A 520 3.58 -21.30 2.57
C LEU A 520 4.74 -21.00 3.51
N ARG A 521 4.69 -21.58 4.69
CA ARG A 521 5.80 -21.57 5.62
C ARG A 521 6.28 -22.99 5.89
N LEU A 522 7.56 -23.24 5.68
CA LEU A 522 8.23 -24.52 5.87
C LEU A 522 9.15 -24.42 7.08
N GLU A 523 9.02 -25.35 8.03
CA GLU A 523 9.78 -25.31 9.28
C GLU A 523 10.38 -26.67 9.65
N ASN A 524 11.63 -26.70 10.11
CA ASN A 524 12.28 -27.87 10.71
C ASN A 524 12.11 -29.16 9.89
N LEU A 525 12.48 -29.15 8.60
CA LEU A 525 12.38 -30.30 7.71
C LEU A 525 13.47 -30.29 6.62
N ALA A 526 13.64 -31.42 5.96
CA ALA A 526 14.52 -31.54 4.81
C ALA A 526 13.69 -31.69 3.51
N ILE A 527 14.19 -31.12 2.43
CA ILE A 527 13.62 -31.24 1.09
C ILE A 527 14.69 -31.88 0.21
N ASP A 528 14.43 -33.10 -0.25
CA ASP A 528 15.26 -33.80 -1.21
C ASP A 528 14.66 -33.70 -2.60
N ALA A 529 15.19 -32.77 -3.38
CA ALA A 529 14.87 -32.56 -4.77
C ALA A 529 16.02 -33.04 -5.68
N SER A 530 16.95 -33.89 -5.18
CA SER A 530 18.09 -34.38 -5.97
C SER A 530 17.69 -35.22 -7.20
N GLY A 531 16.51 -35.83 -7.17
CA GLY A 531 15.92 -36.58 -8.29
C GLY A 531 14.93 -35.75 -9.11
N ALA A 532 14.72 -34.48 -8.81
CA ALA A 532 13.75 -33.64 -9.50
C ALA A 532 14.24 -33.22 -10.90
N SER A 533 13.31 -32.77 -11.74
CA SER A 533 13.64 -32.08 -12.97
C SER A 533 14.57 -30.88 -12.69
N SER A 534 15.55 -30.71 -13.56
CA SER A 534 16.50 -29.59 -13.47
C SER A 534 15.92 -28.27 -13.95
N GLU A 535 14.68 -28.26 -14.43
CA GLU A 535 13.98 -27.07 -14.92
C GLU A 535 12.79 -26.74 -14.00
N GLY A 536 12.45 -25.43 -13.91
CA GLY A 536 11.35 -24.92 -13.11
C GLY A 536 11.78 -24.47 -11.72
N ALA A 537 10.85 -24.54 -10.76
CA ALA A 537 11.07 -24.08 -9.40
C ALA A 537 10.52 -25.05 -8.36
N LEU A 538 11.17 -25.05 -7.18
CA LEU A 538 10.71 -25.81 -6.01
C LEU A 538 9.35 -25.27 -5.54
N ILE A 539 9.21 -23.95 -5.46
CA ILE A 539 7.94 -23.26 -5.20
C ILE A 539 7.66 -22.31 -6.36
N ALA A 540 6.57 -22.55 -7.09
CA ALA A 540 6.11 -21.70 -8.16
C ALA A 540 4.85 -20.93 -7.73
N VAL A 541 4.69 -19.72 -8.25
CA VAL A 541 3.46 -18.93 -8.09
C VAL A 541 2.66 -19.02 -9.36
N ALA A 542 1.36 -19.28 -9.26
CA ALA A 542 0.50 -19.36 -10.43
C ALA A 542 0.32 -17.96 -11.06
N PRO A 543 0.29 -17.83 -12.39
CA PRO A 543 -0.11 -16.60 -13.05
C PRO A 543 -1.53 -16.18 -12.62
N GLY A 544 -1.77 -14.85 -12.50
CA GLY A 544 -3.08 -14.30 -12.15
C GLY A 544 -3.45 -14.40 -10.66
N VAL A 545 -2.49 -14.68 -9.79
CA VAL A 545 -2.68 -14.56 -8.33
C VAL A 545 -2.73 -13.08 -7.98
N ALA A 546 -3.92 -12.52 -7.85
CA ALA A 546 -4.13 -11.11 -7.53
C ALA A 546 -3.90 -10.76 -6.03
N PRO A 547 -4.34 -11.57 -5.04
CA PRO A 547 -3.99 -11.35 -3.65
C PRO A 547 -2.49 -11.53 -3.43
N ASN A 548 -1.93 -10.74 -2.51
CA ASN A 548 -0.54 -10.89 -2.11
C ASN A 548 -0.33 -12.22 -1.39
N TYR A 549 0.90 -12.74 -1.45
CA TYR A 549 1.26 -14.01 -0.80
C TYR A 549 2.55 -13.86 0.01
N SER A 550 2.92 -14.90 0.79
CA SER A 550 4.18 -14.95 1.52
C SER A 550 4.78 -16.34 1.46
N VAL A 551 6.12 -16.42 1.44
CA VAL A 551 6.87 -17.69 1.50
C VAL A 551 7.95 -17.59 2.58
N ALA A 552 8.03 -18.61 3.45
CA ALA A 552 9.05 -18.64 4.48
C ALA A 552 9.70 -20.02 4.63
N PHE A 553 11.02 -20.02 4.86
CA PHE A 553 11.81 -21.17 5.24
C PHE A 553 12.47 -20.89 6.60
N ASP A 554 12.28 -21.75 7.57
CA ASP A 554 12.94 -21.68 8.86
C ASP A 554 13.46 -23.05 9.27
N ARG A 555 14.79 -23.19 9.44
CA ARG A 555 15.48 -24.46 9.73
C ARG A 555 15.12 -25.56 8.72
N VAL A 556 15.19 -25.20 7.44
CA VAL A 556 14.93 -26.10 6.31
C VAL A 556 16.23 -26.39 5.58
N SER A 557 16.50 -27.65 5.25
CA SER A 557 17.58 -28.02 4.36
C SER A 557 17.03 -28.44 2.98
N VAL A 558 17.53 -27.82 1.91
CA VAL A 558 17.11 -28.09 0.54
C VAL A 558 18.30 -28.61 -0.27
N ARG A 559 18.14 -29.75 -0.92
CA ARG A 559 19.12 -30.27 -1.88
C ARG A 559 18.47 -30.38 -3.24
N GLY A 560 19.00 -29.63 -4.19
CA GLY A 560 18.58 -29.67 -5.59
C GLY A 560 19.24 -30.80 -6.40
N PRO A 561 18.97 -30.88 -7.72
CA PRO A 561 19.40 -31.98 -8.60
C PRO A 561 20.89 -31.94 -8.99
N GLY A 562 21.65 -30.94 -8.56
CA GLY A 562 23.10 -30.80 -8.85
C GLY A 562 23.44 -30.47 -10.30
N LYS A 563 22.61 -30.82 -11.25
CA LYS A 563 22.74 -30.53 -12.69
C LYS A 563 21.49 -29.78 -13.14
N GLY A 564 21.66 -28.62 -13.74
CA GLY A 564 20.57 -27.80 -14.24
C GLY A 564 20.08 -26.76 -13.24
N ARG A 565 18.91 -26.16 -13.49
CA ARG A 565 18.49 -24.92 -12.88
C ARG A 565 17.12 -25.06 -12.22
N LEU A 566 17.00 -25.92 -11.24
CA LEU A 566 15.83 -25.91 -10.36
C LEU A 566 15.95 -24.69 -9.45
N ASP A 567 15.14 -23.69 -9.68
CA ASP A 567 15.09 -22.50 -8.83
C ASP A 567 14.38 -22.82 -7.49
N GLY A 568 14.65 -22.03 -6.46
CA GLY A 568 13.99 -22.23 -5.16
C GLY A 568 12.57 -21.69 -5.18
N ILE A 569 12.42 -20.38 -5.36
CA ILE A 569 11.13 -19.70 -5.50
C ILE A 569 11.13 -18.98 -6.83
N ALA A 570 10.14 -19.22 -7.69
CA ALA A 570 9.94 -18.49 -8.93
C ALA A 570 8.60 -17.74 -8.91
N MET A 571 8.68 -16.44 -9.13
CA MET A 571 7.53 -15.54 -9.14
C MET A 571 6.98 -15.40 -10.55
N ALA A 572 5.65 -15.39 -10.71
CA ALA A 572 5.01 -15.13 -11.99
C ALA A 572 4.78 -13.64 -12.24
N PRO A 573 4.76 -13.18 -13.49
CA PRO A 573 4.41 -11.79 -13.82
C PRO A 573 3.02 -11.40 -13.27
N GLY A 574 2.91 -10.18 -12.76
CA GLY A 574 1.66 -9.66 -12.20
C GLY A 574 1.29 -10.22 -10.82
N THR A 575 2.18 -10.97 -10.17
CA THR A 575 1.99 -11.45 -8.77
C THR A 575 2.88 -10.67 -7.82
N PHE A 576 2.57 -10.70 -6.52
CA PHE A 576 3.33 -9.94 -5.54
C PHE A 576 3.40 -10.64 -4.18
N ALA A 577 4.61 -10.81 -3.68
CA ALA A 577 4.83 -11.30 -2.33
C ALA A 577 4.95 -10.15 -1.34
N ASP A 578 4.24 -10.21 -0.22
CA ASP A 578 4.45 -9.29 0.91
C ASP A 578 5.82 -9.54 1.53
N ASP A 579 6.11 -10.81 1.82
CA ASP A 579 7.36 -11.23 2.45
C ASP A 579 7.87 -12.55 1.87
N VAL A 580 9.17 -12.59 1.60
CA VAL A 580 9.93 -13.82 1.41
C VAL A 580 11.01 -13.89 2.49
N THR A 581 10.96 -14.94 3.32
CA THR A 581 11.88 -15.08 4.46
C THR A 581 12.65 -16.39 4.38
N ILE A 582 13.97 -16.34 4.51
CA ILE A 582 14.84 -17.51 4.61
C ILE A 582 15.69 -17.35 5.87
N GLN A 583 15.48 -18.20 6.88
CA GLN A 583 16.23 -18.12 8.11
C GLN A 583 16.73 -19.49 8.57
N ASN A 584 17.97 -19.53 9.08
CA ASN A 584 18.61 -20.73 9.63
C ASN A 584 18.51 -21.95 8.70
N SER A 585 18.57 -21.73 7.39
CA SER A 585 18.26 -22.74 6.36
C SER A 585 19.44 -22.98 5.44
N ASP A 586 19.51 -24.18 4.85
CA ASP A 586 20.58 -24.61 3.98
C ASP A 586 20.04 -24.90 2.57
N PHE A 587 20.67 -24.33 1.56
CA PHE A 587 20.34 -24.58 0.15
C PHE A 587 21.60 -25.04 -0.61
N ALA A 588 21.49 -26.18 -1.26
CA ALA A 588 22.61 -26.72 -2.04
C ALA A 588 22.18 -27.24 -3.39
N GLU A 589 23.07 -27.12 -4.38
CA GLU A 589 22.92 -27.69 -5.72
C GLU A 589 21.64 -27.20 -6.46
N MET A 590 21.36 -25.89 -6.41
CA MET A 590 20.16 -25.29 -6.97
C MET A 590 20.45 -24.26 -8.07
N GLY A 591 19.43 -23.85 -8.78
CA GLY A 591 19.42 -22.65 -9.64
C GLY A 591 19.46 -21.37 -8.80
N VAL A 592 18.62 -20.41 -9.14
CA VAL A 592 18.43 -19.18 -8.34
C VAL A 592 17.52 -19.48 -7.15
N VAL A 593 18.00 -19.26 -5.91
CA VAL A 593 17.18 -19.60 -4.73
C VAL A 593 15.94 -18.69 -4.63
N VAL A 594 16.08 -17.39 -4.92
CA VAL A 594 14.94 -16.47 -5.06
C VAL A 594 14.99 -15.81 -6.44
N ALA A 595 14.22 -16.33 -7.40
CA ALA A 595 14.10 -15.80 -8.75
C ALA A 595 12.95 -14.79 -8.83
N ALA A 596 13.28 -13.51 -8.69
CA ALA A 596 12.35 -12.40 -8.59
C ALA A 596 12.54 -11.39 -9.74
N THR A 597 12.60 -11.89 -10.97
CA THR A 597 12.83 -11.10 -12.19
C THR A 597 11.65 -11.11 -13.14
N SER A 598 10.47 -11.46 -12.67
CA SER A 598 9.28 -11.61 -13.52
C SER A 598 8.76 -10.31 -14.12
N GLU A 599 9.02 -9.17 -13.45
CA GLU A 599 8.55 -7.85 -13.89
C GLU A 599 9.59 -7.18 -14.78
N GLN A 600 9.37 -7.23 -16.10
CA GLN A 600 10.30 -6.75 -17.11
C GLN A 600 9.96 -5.36 -17.69
N GLU A 601 8.74 -4.86 -17.45
CA GLU A 601 8.31 -3.57 -17.97
C GLU A 601 8.93 -2.39 -17.21
N PRO A 602 9.33 -1.30 -17.90
CA PRO A 602 9.95 -0.14 -17.26
C PRO A 602 8.93 0.79 -16.56
N LYS A 603 7.92 0.21 -15.92
CA LYS A 603 6.84 0.93 -15.22
C LYS A 603 6.96 0.91 -13.71
N GLY A 604 8.10 0.46 -13.18
CA GLY A 604 8.33 0.40 -11.74
C GLY A 604 7.65 -0.75 -11.01
N TRP A 605 7.10 -1.72 -11.71
CA TRP A 605 6.60 -2.95 -11.11
C TRP A 605 7.74 -3.78 -10.52
N TYR A 606 7.47 -4.42 -9.39
CA TYR A 606 8.38 -5.37 -8.76
C TYR A 606 7.60 -6.51 -8.10
N PRO A 607 8.22 -7.70 -7.94
CA PRO A 607 7.46 -8.92 -7.61
C PRO A 607 7.31 -9.17 -6.11
N MET A 608 8.01 -8.43 -5.24
CA MET A 608 7.90 -8.60 -3.78
C MET A 608 8.25 -7.33 -3.02
N GLU A 609 7.60 -7.13 -1.86
CA GLU A 609 7.90 -6.01 -0.98
C GLU A 609 9.19 -6.23 -0.19
N ARG A 610 9.37 -7.41 0.41
CA ARG A 610 10.49 -7.67 1.31
C ARG A 610 11.10 -9.05 1.10
N LEU A 611 12.45 -9.08 0.99
CA LEU A 611 13.25 -10.31 1.05
C LEU A 611 14.20 -10.25 2.23
N THR A 612 14.07 -11.18 3.17
CA THR A 612 14.93 -11.27 4.34
C THR A 612 15.64 -12.63 4.41
N ILE A 613 16.96 -12.61 4.48
CA ILE A 613 17.80 -13.82 4.59
C ILE A 613 18.66 -13.70 5.86
N THR A 614 18.56 -14.63 6.77
CA THR A 614 19.30 -14.58 8.05
C THR A 614 19.89 -15.94 8.42
N GLY A 615 21.14 -15.98 8.85
CA GLY A 615 21.80 -17.16 9.42
C GLY A 615 21.78 -18.40 8.53
N SER A 616 21.74 -18.23 7.21
CA SER A 616 21.49 -19.31 6.25
C SER A 616 22.75 -19.66 5.43
N ARG A 617 22.78 -20.86 4.85
CA ARG A 617 23.91 -21.35 4.06
C ARG A 617 23.48 -21.68 2.64
N PHE A 618 24.31 -21.27 1.68
CA PHE A 618 24.09 -21.48 0.25
C PHE A 618 25.36 -22.09 -0.37
N ALA A 619 25.23 -23.28 -0.91
CA ALA A 619 26.37 -24.00 -1.49
C ALA A 619 26.08 -24.45 -2.92
N ARG A 620 26.90 -24.03 -3.86
CA ARG A 620 26.79 -24.40 -5.29
C ARG A 620 25.39 -24.09 -5.84
N VAL A 621 24.89 -22.89 -5.54
CA VAL A 621 23.67 -22.36 -6.15
C VAL A 621 24.05 -21.42 -7.30
N ALA A 622 23.21 -21.33 -8.31
CA ALA A 622 23.48 -20.40 -9.42
C ALA A 622 23.47 -18.95 -8.92
N MET A 623 22.55 -18.61 -8.02
CA MET A 623 22.48 -17.30 -7.35
C MET A 623 21.63 -17.43 -6.07
N VAL A 624 21.96 -16.67 -5.02
CA VAL A 624 21.14 -16.64 -3.80
C VAL A 624 19.84 -15.87 -4.06
N ALA A 625 19.95 -14.71 -4.68
CA ALA A 625 18.76 -13.95 -5.10
C ALA A 625 19.07 -13.16 -6.37
N ASP A 626 18.08 -13.09 -7.25
CA ASP A 626 18.03 -12.23 -8.42
C ASP A 626 16.75 -11.41 -8.34
N LEU A 627 16.85 -10.17 -7.86
CA LEU A 627 15.73 -9.25 -7.68
C LEU A 627 15.79 -8.16 -8.75
N LEU A 628 14.70 -7.97 -9.48
CA LEU A 628 14.61 -6.96 -10.52
C LEU A 628 13.38 -6.07 -10.34
N ARG A 629 13.63 -4.77 -10.25
CA ARG A 629 12.68 -3.71 -10.51
C ARG A 629 13.23 -2.79 -11.59
N LYS A 630 12.48 -2.58 -12.65
CA LYS A 630 12.79 -1.64 -13.72
C LYS A 630 11.99 -0.34 -13.58
N GLY A 631 12.43 0.69 -14.29
CA GLY A 631 11.81 2.00 -14.30
C GLY A 631 12.39 2.94 -13.26
N THR A 632 11.94 4.19 -13.32
CA THR A 632 12.47 5.32 -12.52
C THR A 632 11.41 5.93 -11.59
N ASP A 633 10.26 5.29 -11.42
CA ASP A 633 9.22 5.77 -10.52
C ASP A 633 9.61 5.52 -9.06
N GLU A 634 9.64 6.57 -8.26
CA GLU A 634 9.99 6.51 -6.83
C GLU A 634 8.78 6.38 -5.90
N SER A 635 7.56 6.30 -6.47
CA SER A 635 6.30 6.20 -5.73
C SER A 635 6.00 4.77 -5.26
N THR A 636 6.97 4.09 -4.64
CA THR A 636 6.82 2.72 -4.14
C THR A 636 7.47 2.56 -2.77
N PHE A 637 7.05 1.56 -1.99
CA PHE A 637 7.67 1.26 -0.70
C PHE A 637 8.98 0.49 -0.87
N GLY A 638 8.96 -0.60 -1.60
CA GLY A 638 10.07 -1.49 -1.84
C GLY A 638 10.59 -1.45 -3.27
N PRO A 639 11.35 -2.49 -3.65
CA PRO A 639 11.70 -3.67 -2.84
C PRO A 639 12.67 -3.37 -1.68
N TRP A 640 12.53 -4.15 -0.60
CA TRP A 640 13.46 -4.20 0.53
C TRP A 640 14.23 -5.50 0.50
N PHE A 641 15.56 -5.43 0.58
CA PHE A 641 16.43 -6.60 0.69
C PHE A 641 17.28 -6.54 1.94
N ALA A 642 17.32 -7.62 2.70
CA ALA A 642 18.24 -7.76 3.82
C ALA A 642 18.86 -9.16 3.85
N MET A 643 20.19 -9.25 3.99
CA MET A 643 20.92 -10.50 4.19
C MET A 643 21.94 -10.32 5.32
N THR A 644 21.81 -11.14 6.36
CA THR A 644 22.63 -11.02 7.56
C THR A 644 23.10 -12.37 8.08
N GLY A 645 24.39 -12.46 8.51
CA GLY A 645 24.94 -13.60 9.21
C GLY A 645 24.92 -14.91 8.41
N SER A 646 24.94 -14.83 7.09
CA SER A 646 24.80 -15.96 6.18
C SER A 646 26.10 -16.31 5.46
N SER A 647 26.18 -17.51 4.88
CA SER A 647 27.37 -17.96 4.14
C SER A 647 26.98 -18.45 2.73
N VAL A 648 27.83 -18.10 1.75
CA VAL A 648 27.69 -18.45 0.34
C VAL A 648 28.99 -19.07 -0.16
N ALA A 649 28.94 -20.28 -0.69
CA ALA A 649 30.12 -21.00 -1.13
C ALA A 649 29.95 -21.62 -2.52
N GLY A 650 30.95 -21.41 -3.41
CA GLY A 650 31.01 -21.99 -4.74
C GLY A 650 29.79 -21.61 -5.62
N SER A 651 29.28 -20.40 -5.47
CA SER A 651 28.04 -19.93 -6.05
C SER A 651 28.28 -18.78 -7.04
N GLY A 652 27.29 -18.45 -7.88
CA GLY A 652 27.37 -17.33 -8.81
C GLY A 652 27.52 -17.71 -10.28
N ALA A 653 27.18 -18.93 -10.68
CA ALA A 653 27.23 -19.35 -12.09
C ALA A 653 26.42 -18.44 -13.04
N GLY A 654 25.52 -17.60 -12.50
CA GLY A 654 24.79 -16.56 -13.23
C GLY A 654 25.52 -15.22 -13.34
N GLY A 655 26.83 -15.14 -12.99
CA GLY A 655 27.67 -13.92 -13.05
C GLY A 655 27.65 -13.06 -11.78
N ALA A 656 26.87 -13.43 -10.77
CA ALA A 656 26.84 -12.84 -9.44
C ALA A 656 26.30 -13.82 -8.41
N SER A 657 26.74 -13.72 -7.15
CA SER A 657 26.11 -14.48 -6.05
C SER A 657 24.81 -13.85 -5.57
N LEU A 658 24.74 -12.53 -5.67
CA LEU A 658 23.54 -11.71 -5.43
C LEU A 658 23.45 -10.63 -6.51
N ARG A 659 22.27 -10.47 -7.10
CA ARG A 659 21.95 -9.36 -7.98
C ARG A 659 20.68 -8.69 -7.48
N ILE A 660 20.82 -7.45 -7.03
CA ILE A 660 19.73 -6.67 -6.44
C ILE A 660 19.56 -5.40 -7.25
N SER A 661 18.54 -5.35 -8.09
CA SER A 661 18.30 -4.25 -9.02
C SER A 661 17.04 -3.47 -8.63
N GLY A 662 17.17 -2.17 -8.42
CA GLY A 662 16.08 -1.23 -8.15
C GLY A 662 15.51 -1.31 -6.72
N ALA A 663 16.22 -1.93 -5.78
CA ALA A 663 15.79 -1.93 -4.38
C ALA A 663 15.87 -0.52 -3.77
N GLN A 664 14.85 -0.17 -2.97
CA GLN A 664 14.86 1.08 -2.17
C GLN A 664 15.75 0.94 -0.94
N HIS A 665 15.84 -0.27 -0.39
CA HIS A 665 16.73 -0.60 0.73
C HIS A 665 17.45 -1.90 0.44
N ALA A 666 18.78 -1.91 0.65
CA ALA A 666 19.60 -3.11 0.55
C ALA A 666 20.60 -3.16 1.72
N ASP A 667 20.40 -4.08 2.65
CA ASP A 667 21.24 -4.26 3.83
C ASP A 667 21.93 -5.63 3.80
N ILE A 668 23.24 -5.66 3.50
CA ILE A 668 24.04 -6.88 3.33
C ILE A 668 25.17 -6.85 4.35
N VAL A 669 24.97 -7.53 5.48
CA VAL A 669 25.82 -7.32 6.65
C VAL A 669 26.27 -8.64 7.30
N GLN A 670 27.54 -8.73 7.67
CA GLN A 670 28.11 -9.87 8.42
C GLN A 670 27.95 -11.22 7.70
N ASN A 671 28.08 -11.25 6.38
CA ASN A 671 28.01 -12.48 5.59
C ASN A 671 29.40 -12.94 5.16
N ASN A 672 29.53 -14.22 4.82
CA ASN A 672 30.76 -14.84 4.36
C ASN A 672 30.55 -15.40 2.94
N PHE A 673 31.33 -14.92 1.97
CA PHE A 673 31.33 -15.36 0.59
C PHE A 673 32.68 -16.04 0.27
N ALA A 674 32.65 -17.30 -0.12
CA ALA A 674 33.86 -18.07 -0.39
C ALA A 674 33.82 -18.74 -1.76
N LYS A 675 34.88 -18.55 -2.58
CA LYS A 675 35.00 -19.16 -3.93
C LYS A 675 33.74 -18.97 -4.78
N SER A 676 33.16 -17.77 -4.72
CA SER A 676 31.89 -17.41 -5.33
C SER A 676 32.07 -16.20 -6.24
N GLU A 677 31.06 -15.87 -7.03
CA GLU A 677 30.98 -14.55 -7.67
C GLU A 677 30.54 -13.48 -6.70
N GLY A 678 30.82 -12.20 -7.03
CA GLY A 678 30.57 -11.08 -6.14
C GLY A 678 29.09 -10.70 -6.01
N ILE A 679 28.86 -9.65 -5.24
CA ILE A 679 27.55 -9.01 -5.07
C ILE A 679 27.45 -7.85 -6.06
N VAL A 680 26.31 -7.71 -6.72
CA VAL A 680 25.97 -6.59 -7.58
C VAL A 680 24.67 -5.95 -7.09
N VAL A 681 24.75 -4.69 -6.67
CA VAL A 681 23.59 -3.86 -6.37
C VAL A 681 23.47 -2.80 -7.46
N ILE A 682 22.29 -2.68 -8.07
CA ILE A 682 22.02 -1.75 -9.16
C ILE A 682 20.97 -0.74 -8.70
N HIS A 683 21.34 0.52 -8.61
CA HIS A 683 20.44 1.61 -8.28
C HIS A 683 19.81 2.16 -9.55
N SER A 684 18.52 2.05 -9.69
CA SER A 684 17.78 2.50 -10.87
C SER A 684 16.85 3.68 -10.59
N VAL A 685 16.52 3.97 -9.34
CA VAL A 685 15.48 4.94 -9.00
C VAL A 685 15.61 5.50 -7.59
N GLY A 686 15.17 6.75 -7.42
CA GLY A 686 14.99 7.39 -6.12
C GLY A 686 16.30 7.67 -5.37
N ALA A 687 16.24 7.61 -4.06
CA ALA A 687 17.35 7.74 -3.14
C ALA A 687 17.55 6.42 -2.37
N PRO A 688 18.09 5.37 -3.02
CA PRO A 688 18.23 4.06 -2.41
C PRO A 688 19.16 4.09 -1.21
N GLU A 689 18.78 3.40 -0.14
CA GLU A 689 19.60 3.19 1.05
C GLU A 689 20.27 1.83 0.94
N THR A 690 21.57 1.82 0.62
CA THR A 690 22.35 0.58 0.48
C THR A 690 23.48 0.56 1.49
N ARG A 691 23.58 -0.54 2.24
CA ARG A 691 24.68 -0.84 3.15
C ARG A 691 25.24 -2.22 2.89
N ILE A 692 26.54 -2.28 2.56
CA ILE A 692 27.29 -3.55 2.41
C ILE A 692 28.44 -3.49 3.40
N ALA A 693 28.26 -4.10 4.58
CA ALA A 693 29.20 -3.89 5.68
C ALA A 693 29.60 -5.16 6.42
N SER A 694 30.84 -5.20 6.88
CA SER A 694 31.36 -6.27 7.73
C SER A 694 31.23 -7.68 7.12
N ASN A 695 31.26 -7.80 5.80
CA ASN A 695 31.25 -9.10 5.11
C ASN A 695 32.69 -9.57 4.83
N ALA A 696 32.88 -10.90 4.73
CA ALA A 696 34.12 -11.52 4.30
C ALA A 696 33.97 -12.09 2.88
N PHE A 697 34.95 -11.82 2.01
CA PHE A 697 35.02 -12.27 0.62
C PHE A 697 36.33 -13.03 0.40
N ALA A 698 36.32 -14.35 0.58
CA ALA A 698 37.50 -15.22 0.38
C ALA A 698 37.46 -15.80 -1.04
N ALA A 699 38.50 -15.51 -1.85
CA ALA A 699 38.56 -15.90 -3.27
C ALA A 699 37.28 -15.51 -4.05
N THR A 700 36.67 -14.36 -3.69
CA THR A 700 35.43 -13.84 -4.20
C THR A 700 35.61 -12.35 -4.53
N PRO A 701 35.13 -11.84 -5.66
CA PRO A 701 35.25 -10.42 -6.00
C PRO A 701 34.61 -9.51 -4.96
N ALA A 702 35.16 -8.32 -4.79
CA ALA A 702 34.59 -7.27 -3.96
C ALA A 702 33.16 -6.91 -4.44
N PRO A 703 32.28 -6.49 -3.53
CA PRO A 703 30.93 -6.04 -3.89
C PRO A 703 30.99 -4.75 -4.72
N ARG A 704 30.03 -4.58 -5.62
CA ARG A 704 29.92 -3.37 -6.42
C ARG A 704 28.51 -2.80 -6.40
N ILE A 705 28.43 -1.47 -6.50
CA ILE A 705 27.21 -0.72 -6.68
C ILE A 705 27.27 -0.06 -8.06
N GLU A 706 26.23 -0.24 -8.86
CA GLU A 706 26.07 0.36 -10.19
C GLU A 706 24.96 1.41 -10.12
N GLU A 707 25.21 2.62 -10.62
CA GLU A 707 24.25 3.71 -10.66
C GLU A 707 23.74 3.91 -12.09
N LEU A 708 22.46 3.68 -12.35
CA LEU A 708 21.88 3.86 -13.69
C LEU A 708 21.37 5.28 -13.95
N ALA A 709 20.88 5.94 -12.91
CA ALA A 709 20.23 7.26 -13.02
C ALA A 709 21.00 8.38 -12.29
N TRP A 710 22.18 8.11 -11.80
CA TRP A 710 23.02 9.04 -11.03
C TRP A 710 24.43 9.11 -11.61
N ASN A 711 24.90 10.31 -11.91
CA ASN A 711 26.23 10.54 -12.52
C ASN A 711 27.34 10.85 -11.51
N GLY A 712 27.04 10.78 -10.20
CA GLY A 712 28.02 10.98 -9.12
C GLY A 712 28.64 9.66 -8.63
N PRO A 713 29.41 9.70 -7.53
CA PRO A 713 29.90 8.49 -6.87
C PRO A 713 28.75 7.56 -6.48
N PRO A 714 28.97 6.23 -6.42
CA PRO A 714 27.95 5.29 -5.99
C PRO A 714 27.36 5.67 -4.64
N ARG A 715 26.03 5.71 -4.58
CA ARG A 715 25.27 6.02 -3.35
C ARG A 715 25.12 4.75 -2.54
N GLY A 716 25.79 4.67 -1.44
CA GLY A 716 25.72 3.52 -0.54
C GLY A 716 26.92 3.44 0.37
N LEU A 717 26.77 2.79 1.50
CA LEU A 717 27.83 2.58 2.46
C LEU A 717 28.47 1.20 2.24
N ILE A 718 29.70 1.19 1.72
CA ILE A 718 30.53 -0.03 1.69
C ILE A 718 31.61 0.15 2.75
N SER A 719 31.59 -0.62 3.85
CA SER A 719 32.50 -0.43 4.97
C SER A 719 32.83 -1.71 5.73
N GLY A 720 34.03 -1.80 6.28
CA GLY A 720 34.47 -2.90 7.14
C GLY A 720 34.42 -4.30 6.50
N ASN A 721 34.39 -4.39 5.18
CA ASN A 721 34.44 -5.67 4.47
C ASN A 721 35.90 -6.15 4.34
N ILE A 722 36.11 -7.46 4.47
CA ILE A 722 37.40 -8.11 4.27
C ILE A 722 37.36 -8.80 2.90
N VAL A 723 38.27 -8.41 2.00
CA VAL A 723 38.38 -9.02 0.67
C VAL A 723 39.75 -9.69 0.54
N GLU A 724 39.75 -11.01 0.44
CA GLU A 724 40.96 -11.80 0.20
C GLU A 724 41.07 -12.13 -1.29
N ALA A 725 42.20 -11.87 -1.87
CA ALA A 725 42.42 -12.12 -3.30
C ALA A 725 42.19 -13.60 -3.66
N ARG A 726 41.76 -13.86 -4.87
CA ARG A 726 41.84 -15.22 -5.47
C ARG A 726 43.31 -15.60 -5.57
N PRO A 727 43.72 -16.78 -5.08
CA PRO A 727 45.09 -17.27 -5.19
C PRO A 727 45.54 -17.42 -6.63
#